data_dc1a4cdbdb80fa63bd55954f1b6c22cb
#
_entry.id   dc1a4cdbdb80fa63bd55954f1b6c22cb
#
_cell.length_a   1.000
_cell.length_b   1.000
_cell.length_c   1.000
_cell.angle_alpha   90.00
_cell.angle_beta   90.00
_cell.angle_gamma   90.00
#
_symmetry.space_group_name_H-M   'P 1'
#
loop_
_entity.id
_entity.type
_entity.pdbx_description
1 polymer ?
#
loop_
_entity_poly.entity_id
_entity_poly.type
_entity_poly.pdbx_seq_one_letter_code
_entity_poly.pdbx_strand_id
1 'polypeptide(L)'
;MKIAFKNFLMTLKRYKVASLLNVLGLTLAFVAFYIIASQVWFTLTYNHSLKDADRTYLISPDFGGGGNDGKVEWSTNSPGALAYEAAAQFPDAEEVASISPYPGISRVWVKKDEFHFDSFNDYVYQGTANIPTFFGFECLAGDFSQLKNPNTIIMARSEAEKLGVGAGDVIYFEGGKYNDDGKPTHPQTIVAIYEDMPNNTMFKDWKIMQGDEGVHTSGNNNWNYANFVRMREGADHDAYIEIFKNRYAEWFLGMVQEWMTMTENPEEKAMAQEELESGAQVLETRLVRVDNIYYGGNFTQNSNFRTGTVSTAVILSSIAFIIVLIAFINFINFFFALVPVRMRAVNICKVFGASQGTLRWNFLFEAIGLVLISMALTLYLMVVIQDSFITNYSICSLALSDNIPVIIMVVVLMVLLAVIAALYPAFYITRFNASLGVKGGFAQSATGRRLRSIMVGMQFTVAMILIIVTAVFFLQYRYMINYDLGFDRSNIVTFASWDLRDRSETVIERLQQHPDVENVTSSSAQIFRNGQTWGRAYNGTEYVLRPNAVRWNLPAFFGFEIVDGVGFTPSSGERGEMIIMKSLNREVGIPIGYHFPDGLTVVGAIKDVRLTSLTKNDDHHAFYCNNNTHQCYYYIRLRAGADVEAFADYVAKLTKELAPAADEAELYFLEEWVESLYEQTKKDMVLIGLFAVLAIVIALMGVFGIVMFETQHRRSEIAVRKVYGATTRQIVEMLNLRYVWIVGGCFVVAAPVAWYITSRWLESFANRIAQPWWLYIAALLVVLAVTVSLVTLRSWKAATENPADVVKSN
;
A
#
# COMPACT_ATOMS: atom_id res chain seq x y z
N MET A 1 -17.67 -3.12 -45.12
CA MET A 1 -17.94 -2.51 -43.81
C MET A 1 -19.44 -2.37 -43.49
N LYS A 2 -20.30 -1.72 -44.31
CA LYS A 2 -21.73 -1.53 -44.00
C LYS A 2 -22.47 -2.85 -43.68
N ILE A 3 -22.21 -3.97 -44.41
CA ILE A 3 -22.84 -5.28 -44.14
C ILE A 3 -22.37 -5.87 -42.82
N ALA A 4 -21.09 -5.81 -42.50
CA ALA A 4 -20.53 -6.29 -41.24
C ALA A 4 -21.13 -5.53 -40.03
N PHE A 5 -21.24 -4.20 -40.11
CA PHE A 5 -21.88 -3.37 -39.09
C PHE A 5 -23.39 -3.69 -38.90
N LYS A 6 -24.12 -3.87 -40.02
CA LYS A 6 -25.55 -4.26 -39.95
C LYS A 6 -25.72 -5.65 -39.30
N ASN A 7 -24.85 -6.60 -39.62
CA ASN A 7 -24.84 -7.92 -39.01
C ASN A 7 -24.51 -7.86 -37.51
N PHE A 8 -23.56 -7.03 -37.11
CA PHE A 8 -23.22 -6.80 -35.72
C PHE A 8 -24.42 -6.28 -34.91
N LEU A 9 -25.10 -5.24 -35.42
CA LEU A 9 -26.30 -4.69 -34.76
C LEU A 9 -27.46 -5.70 -34.71
N MET A 10 -27.64 -6.50 -35.74
CA MET A 10 -28.65 -7.55 -35.72
C MET A 10 -28.34 -8.64 -34.68
N THR A 11 -27.09 -9.01 -34.51
CA THR A 11 -26.65 -9.97 -33.48
C THR A 11 -26.91 -9.41 -32.07
N LEU A 12 -26.57 -8.18 -31.80
CA LEU A 12 -26.84 -7.52 -30.50
C LEU A 12 -28.34 -7.52 -30.18
N LYS A 13 -29.19 -7.17 -31.17
CA LYS A 13 -30.63 -7.13 -30.98
C LYS A 13 -31.26 -8.52 -30.81
N ARG A 14 -30.73 -9.54 -31.48
CA ARG A 14 -31.29 -10.90 -31.45
C ARG A 14 -30.91 -11.66 -30.17
N TYR A 15 -29.68 -11.45 -29.66
CA TYR A 15 -29.14 -12.14 -28.47
C TYR A 15 -28.88 -11.16 -27.31
N LYS A 16 -29.87 -10.27 -27.01
CA LYS A 16 -29.75 -9.15 -26.07
C LYS A 16 -29.11 -9.53 -24.72
N VAL A 17 -29.64 -10.60 -24.07
CA VAL A 17 -29.16 -11.01 -22.74
C VAL A 17 -27.72 -11.50 -22.77
N ALA A 18 -27.40 -12.36 -23.75
CA ALA A 18 -26.04 -12.91 -23.85
C ALA A 18 -25.01 -11.84 -24.26
N SER A 19 -25.38 -10.92 -25.18
CA SER A 19 -24.52 -9.79 -25.55
C SER A 19 -24.32 -8.81 -24.40
N LEU A 20 -25.40 -8.51 -23.65
CA LEU A 20 -25.33 -7.63 -22.47
C LEU A 20 -24.40 -8.21 -21.39
N LEU A 21 -24.58 -9.49 -21.05
CA LEU A 21 -23.71 -10.17 -20.06
C LEU A 21 -22.24 -10.18 -20.50
N ASN A 22 -21.98 -10.35 -21.79
CA ASN A 22 -20.63 -10.34 -22.30
C ASN A 22 -19.99 -8.95 -22.26
N VAL A 23 -20.73 -7.91 -22.68
CA VAL A 23 -20.28 -6.51 -22.59
C VAL A 23 -20.04 -6.12 -21.13
N LEU A 24 -20.99 -6.40 -20.22
CA LEU A 24 -20.82 -6.09 -18.80
C LEU A 24 -19.63 -6.86 -18.17
N GLY A 25 -19.50 -8.16 -18.49
CA GLY A 25 -18.38 -8.96 -18.00
C GLY A 25 -17.01 -8.43 -18.46
N LEU A 26 -16.90 -8.04 -19.73
CA LEU A 26 -15.68 -7.41 -20.27
C LEU A 26 -15.45 -6.03 -19.63
N THR A 27 -16.50 -5.20 -19.49
CA THR A 27 -16.40 -3.88 -18.87
C THR A 27 -15.87 -3.97 -17.44
N LEU A 28 -16.45 -4.84 -16.61
CA LEU A 28 -15.99 -5.04 -15.22
C LEU A 28 -14.55 -5.55 -15.16
N ALA A 29 -14.18 -6.45 -16.06
CA ALA A 29 -12.81 -6.94 -16.15
C ALA A 29 -11.82 -5.85 -16.57
N PHE A 30 -12.20 -4.99 -17.52
CA PHE A 30 -11.35 -3.90 -17.99
C PHE A 30 -11.20 -2.79 -16.93
N VAL A 31 -12.26 -2.49 -16.17
CA VAL A 31 -12.19 -1.60 -15.00
C VAL A 31 -11.20 -2.14 -13.96
N ALA A 32 -11.36 -3.41 -13.56
CA ALA A 32 -10.45 -4.02 -12.60
C ALA A 32 -9.00 -4.04 -13.11
N PHE A 33 -8.81 -4.41 -14.38
CA PHE A 33 -7.49 -4.43 -14.99
C PHE A 33 -6.85 -3.03 -15.08
N TYR A 34 -7.63 -2.01 -15.43
CA TYR A 34 -7.14 -0.63 -15.47
C TYR A 34 -6.68 -0.17 -14.08
N ILE A 35 -7.49 -0.38 -13.04
CA ILE A 35 -7.14 0.01 -11.67
C ILE A 35 -5.83 -0.68 -11.23
N ILE A 36 -5.70 -1.99 -11.47
CA ILE A 36 -4.48 -2.73 -11.09
C ILE A 36 -3.29 -2.29 -11.96
N ALA A 37 -3.50 -2.16 -13.27
CA ALA A 37 -2.44 -1.75 -14.19
C ALA A 37 -1.90 -0.34 -13.85
N SER A 38 -2.77 0.59 -13.45
CA SER A 38 -2.36 1.93 -13.00
C SER A 38 -1.51 1.86 -11.74
N GLN A 39 -1.87 1.02 -10.76
CA GLN A 39 -1.06 0.84 -9.55
C GLN A 39 0.30 0.17 -9.85
N VAL A 40 0.30 -0.88 -10.67
CA VAL A 40 1.55 -1.56 -11.07
C VAL A 40 2.44 -0.60 -11.88
N TRP A 41 1.85 0.15 -12.80
CA TRP A 41 2.59 1.17 -13.57
C TRP A 41 3.19 2.23 -12.66
N PHE A 42 2.41 2.76 -11.72
CA PHE A 42 2.86 3.72 -10.72
C PHE A 42 4.09 3.22 -9.96
N THR A 43 4.04 1.97 -9.46
CA THR A 43 5.14 1.40 -8.68
C THR A 43 6.37 1.07 -9.51
N LEU A 44 6.18 0.62 -10.76
CA LEU A 44 7.28 0.31 -11.68
C LEU A 44 7.97 1.55 -12.25
N THR A 45 7.26 2.69 -12.29
CA THR A 45 7.80 3.96 -12.80
C THR A 45 8.11 4.97 -11.69
N TYR A 46 8.11 4.52 -10.43
CA TYR A 46 8.37 5.39 -9.28
C TYR A 46 9.76 6.02 -9.37
N ASN A 47 9.83 7.34 -9.27
CA ASN A 47 11.04 8.15 -9.42
C ASN A 47 11.75 8.12 -10.81
N HIS A 48 11.23 7.42 -11.80
CA HIS A 48 11.86 7.36 -13.13
C HIS A 48 11.87 8.71 -13.87
N SER A 49 11.00 9.63 -13.48
CA SER A 49 10.96 11.00 -14.06
C SER A 49 12.00 11.95 -13.48
N LEU A 50 12.69 11.57 -12.42
CA LEU A 50 13.74 12.38 -11.81
C LEU A 50 14.99 12.38 -12.70
N LYS A 51 15.69 13.50 -12.70
CA LYS A 51 16.91 13.67 -13.49
C LYS A 51 17.97 12.65 -13.07
N ASP A 52 18.54 11.95 -14.04
CA ASP A 52 19.62 10.99 -13.82
C ASP A 52 19.31 9.91 -12.74
N ALA A 53 18.02 9.50 -12.65
CA ALA A 53 17.54 8.57 -11.63
C ALA A 53 18.26 7.20 -11.66
N ASP A 54 18.72 6.77 -12.83
CA ASP A 54 19.43 5.51 -13.07
C ASP A 54 20.88 5.51 -12.58
N ARG A 55 21.48 6.69 -12.35
CA ARG A 55 22.85 6.88 -11.84
C ARG A 55 22.89 7.70 -10.54
N THR A 56 21.75 7.93 -9.91
CA THR A 56 21.61 8.57 -8.59
C THR A 56 21.26 7.52 -7.55
N TYR A 57 21.99 7.51 -6.44
CA TYR A 57 21.92 6.48 -5.40
C TYR A 57 21.66 7.08 -4.04
N LEU A 58 20.74 6.49 -3.27
CA LEU A 58 20.61 6.70 -1.83
C LEU A 58 21.69 5.90 -1.10
N ILE A 59 22.42 6.54 -0.21
CA ILE A 59 23.38 5.90 0.70
C ILE A 59 22.59 5.30 1.86
N SER A 60 22.57 3.96 1.95
CA SER A 60 21.77 3.22 2.94
C SER A 60 22.67 2.36 3.80
N PRO A 61 23.07 2.82 4.98
CA PRO A 61 23.84 2.02 5.93
C PRO A 61 22.94 1.06 6.73
N ASP A 62 23.54 0.01 7.29
CA ASP A 62 22.97 -0.79 8.34
C ASP A 62 23.08 -0.05 9.67
N PHE A 63 21.96 0.31 10.26
CA PHE A 63 21.96 1.12 11.49
C PHE A 63 22.25 0.29 12.75
N GLY A 64 22.16 -1.01 12.69
CA GLY A 64 22.03 -1.64 13.96
C GLY A 64 22.63 -2.96 14.18
N GLY A 65 23.91 -3.16 14.04
CA GLY A 65 24.50 -4.38 14.57
C GLY A 65 23.52 -5.56 14.65
N GLY A 66 23.08 -6.05 13.50
CA GLY A 66 22.10 -7.11 13.32
C GLY A 66 21.15 -7.29 14.49
N GLY A 67 19.90 -6.88 14.35
CA GLY A 67 18.91 -7.16 15.42
C GLY A 67 19.03 -8.59 15.93
N ASN A 68 18.41 -8.94 17.03
CA ASN A 68 18.53 -10.23 17.75
C ASN A 68 18.52 -11.51 16.88
N ASP A 69 18.20 -11.41 15.60
CA ASP A 69 18.18 -12.50 14.61
C ASP A 69 19.30 -12.40 13.57
N GLY A 70 20.26 -11.49 13.73
CA GLY A 70 21.39 -11.30 12.81
C GLY A 70 20.99 -10.72 11.45
N LYS A 71 19.80 -10.14 11.32
CA LYS A 71 19.34 -9.52 10.07
C LYS A 71 19.77 -8.05 9.99
N VAL A 72 20.27 -7.70 8.81
CA VAL A 72 20.67 -6.33 8.49
C VAL A 72 19.45 -5.41 8.43
N GLU A 73 19.51 -4.28 9.15
CA GLU A 73 18.48 -3.25 9.19
C GLU A 73 18.89 -2.00 8.41
N TRP A 74 18.50 -1.96 7.15
CA TRP A 74 18.85 -0.85 6.27
C TRP A 74 18.13 0.44 6.67
N SER A 75 18.91 1.51 6.85
CA SER A 75 18.40 2.86 7.10
C SER A 75 18.28 3.67 5.82
N THR A 76 17.32 4.58 5.75
CA THR A 76 17.26 5.64 4.72
C THR A 76 18.13 6.83 5.05
N ASN A 77 18.50 6.98 6.32
CA ASN A 77 19.33 8.06 6.80
C ASN A 77 20.77 7.57 6.99
N SER A 78 21.70 8.46 6.79
CA SER A 78 23.13 8.21 6.99
C SER A 78 23.81 9.41 7.64
N PRO A 79 25.05 9.25 8.19
CA PRO A 79 25.79 10.36 8.78
C PRO A 79 25.91 11.56 7.82
N GLY A 80 25.48 12.74 8.29
CA GLY A 80 25.23 13.89 7.43
C GLY A 80 26.40 14.30 6.52
N ALA A 81 27.53 14.73 7.10
CA ALA A 81 28.67 15.23 6.33
C ALA A 81 29.48 14.11 5.62
N LEU A 82 29.37 12.87 6.10
CA LEU A 82 30.21 11.76 5.63
C LEU A 82 30.03 11.46 4.13
N ALA A 83 28.82 11.64 3.63
CA ALA A 83 28.52 11.45 2.21
C ALA A 83 29.31 12.43 1.31
N TYR A 84 29.44 13.68 1.75
CA TYR A 84 30.22 14.71 1.06
C TYR A 84 31.72 14.46 1.16
N GLU A 85 32.20 14.02 2.33
CA GLU A 85 33.61 13.68 2.54
C GLU A 85 34.02 12.48 1.66
N ALA A 86 33.19 11.45 1.56
CA ALA A 86 33.42 10.30 0.70
C ALA A 86 33.38 10.68 -0.78
N ALA A 87 32.42 11.51 -1.20
CA ALA A 87 32.33 11.99 -2.57
C ALA A 87 33.53 12.84 -2.99
N ALA A 88 34.07 13.65 -2.05
CA ALA A 88 35.27 14.45 -2.33
C ALA A 88 36.53 13.59 -2.60
N GLN A 89 36.56 12.34 -2.13
CA GLN A 89 37.65 11.38 -2.35
C GLN A 89 37.42 10.44 -3.53
N PHE A 90 36.18 10.42 -4.09
CA PHE A 90 35.81 9.54 -5.18
C PHE A 90 35.63 10.35 -6.48
N PRO A 91 36.56 10.26 -7.47
CA PRO A 91 36.52 11.09 -8.66
C PRO A 91 35.30 10.90 -9.56
N ASP A 92 34.63 9.76 -9.45
CA ASP A 92 33.43 9.47 -10.23
C ASP A 92 32.12 9.89 -9.55
N ALA A 93 32.16 10.45 -8.31
CA ALA A 93 31.03 11.16 -7.72
C ALA A 93 30.92 12.55 -8.35
N GLU A 94 29.79 12.87 -8.95
CA GLU A 94 29.55 14.16 -9.60
C GLU A 94 28.97 15.19 -8.61
N GLU A 95 27.99 14.77 -7.79
CA GLU A 95 27.28 15.67 -6.90
C GLU A 95 26.62 14.88 -5.76
N VAL A 96 26.47 15.53 -4.60
CA VAL A 96 25.74 15.01 -3.43
C VAL A 96 24.62 15.97 -3.09
N ALA A 97 23.45 15.44 -2.70
CA ALA A 97 22.33 16.19 -2.17
C ALA A 97 21.75 15.48 -0.95
N SER A 98 21.28 16.25 0.03
CA SER A 98 20.75 15.73 1.27
C SER A 98 19.37 16.29 1.55
N ILE A 99 18.44 15.43 1.93
CA ILE A 99 17.07 15.81 2.34
C ILE A 99 16.86 15.42 3.80
N SER A 100 16.19 16.28 4.56
CA SER A 100 15.61 15.88 5.84
C SER A 100 14.32 15.11 5.52
N PRO A 101 14.22 13.81 5.84
CA PRO A 101 13.03 13.03 5.56
C PRO A 101 11.85 13.40 6.47
N TYR A 102 12.08 14.25 7.46
CA TYR A 102 11.06 14.69 8.41
C TYR A 102 10.65 16.13 8.09
N PRO A 103 9.51 16.32 7.35
CA PRO A 103 9.01 17.66 7.11
C PRO A 103 8.60 18.31 8.43
N GLY A 104 8.96 19.56 8.60
CA GLY A 104 8.42 20.38 9.68
C GLY A 104 6.99 20.78 9.37
N ILE A 105 6.08 20.65 10.34
CA ILE A 105 4.78 21.33 10.27
C ILE A 105 5.04 22.77 10.68
N SER A 106 4.69 23.72 9.82
CA SER A 106 4.80 25.15 10.13
C SER A 106 3.48 25.83 9.86
N ARG A 107 3.09 26.73 10.77
CA ARG A 107 2.04 27.66 10.45
C ARG A 107 2.57 28.69 9.46
N VAL A 108 1.93 28.72 8.31
CA VAL A 108 2.25 29.64 7.21
C VAL A 108 1.26 30.77 7.20
N TRP A 109 1.75 31.99 7.13
CA TRP A 109 0.95 33.21 7.08
C TRP A 109 1.17 33.90 5.75
N VAL A 110 0.07 34.19 5.06
CA VAL A 110 0.09 34.93 3.78
C VAL A 110 -0.59 36.26 3.98
N LYS A 111 0.08 37.34 3.64
CA LYS A 111 -0.46 38.69 3.74
C LYS A 111 -1.49 38.93 2.65
N LYS A 112 -2.74 39.25 3.00
CA LYS A 112 -3.83 39.59 2.07
C LYS A 112 -3.99 41.08 1.86
N ASP A 113 -3.87 41.85 2.95
CA ASP A 113 -3.86 43.31 2.92
C ASP A 113 -2.96 43.86 4.04
N GLU A 114 -2.97 45.19 4.26
CA GLU A 114 -2.08 45.83 5.22
C GLU A 114 -2.25 45.33 6.69
N PHE A 115 -3.45 44.80 7.02
CA PHE A 115 -3.82 44.40 8.38
C PHE A 115 -4.28 42.95 8.51
N HIS A 116 -4.51 42.25 7.39
CA HIS A 116 -5.04 40.88 7.39
C HIS A 116 -4.03 39.87 6.84
N PHE A 117 -3.87 38.79 7.59
CA PHE A 117 -3.10 37.61 7.23
C PHE A 117 -4.00 36.38 7.28
N ASP A 118 -3.98 35.60 6.24
CA ASP A 118 -4.53 34.23 6.28
C ASP A 118 -3.45 33.29 6.82
N SER A 119 -3.82 32.39 7.70
CA SER A 119 -2.91 31.37 8.22
C SER A 119 -3.45 29.98 7.98
N PHE A 120 -2.55 29.06 7.70
CA PHE A 120 -2.85 27.63 7.53
C PHE A 120 -1.62 26.84 7.93
N ASN A 121 -1.80 25.57 8.29
CA ASN A 121 -0.68 24.68 8.53
C ASN A 121 -0.31 23.95 7.25
N ASP A 122 0.97 23.86 6.99
CA ASP A 122 1.51 23.05 5.90
C ASP A 122 2.84 22.40 6.27
N TYR A 123 3.21 21.40 5.50
CA TYR A 123 4.50 20.76 5.64
C TYR A 123 5.56 21.56 4.89
N VAL A 124 6.59 21.99 5.60
CA VAL A 124 7.79 22.60 5.04
C VAL A 124 8.88 21.52 4.96
N TYR A 125 9.23 21.17 3.74
CA TYR A 125 10.29 20.19 3.47
C TYR A 125 11.64 20.90 3.49
N GLN A 126 12.68 20.20 3.97
CA GLN A 126 14.01 20.76 4.14
C GLN A 126 15.06 19.90 3.45
N GLY A 127 16.07 20.55 2.89
CA GLY A 127 17.22 19.89 2.31
C GLY A 127 18.18 20.85 1.66
N THR A 128 19.32 20.35 1.17
CA THR A 128 20.35 21.18 0.57
C THR A 128 19.84 21.99 -0.62
N ALA A 129 20.35 23.20 -0.79
CA ALA A 129 19.87 24.16 -1.79
C ALA A 129 19.98 23.65 -3.25
N ASN A 130 20.80 22.63 -3.50
CA ASN A 130 20.98 22.03 -4.83
C ASN A 130 19.90 20.99 -5.18
N ILE A 131 19.02 20.57 -4.25
CA ILE A 131 17.98 19.55 -4.51
C ILE A 131 17.18 19.81 -5.79
N PRO A 132 16.66 21.02 -6.06
CA PRO A 132 15.85 21.24 -7.26
C PRO A 132 16.64 20.97 -8.56
N THR A 133 17.88 21.38 -8.62
CA THR A 133 18.76 21.17 -9.80
C THR A 133 19.29 19.73 -9.87
N PHE A 134 19.52 19.13 -8.70
CA PHE A 134 19.97 17.75 -8.56
C PHE A 134 18.90 16.77 -9.06
N PHE A 135 17.66 16.91 -8.64
CA PHE A 135 16.56 16.02 -9.06
C PHE A 135 15.79 16.50 -10.31
N GLY A 136 16.16 17.67 -10.84
CA GLY A 136 15.59 18.19 -12.10
C GLY A 136 14.21 18.79 -11.96
N PHE A 137 13.95 19.58 -10.93
CA PHE A 137 12.72 20.36 -10.81
C PHE A 137 12.64 21.39 -11.94
N GLU A 138 11.49 21.55 -12.55
CA GLU A 138 11.27 22.53 -13.61
C GLU A 138 10.95 23.89 -12.99
N CYS A 139 11.85 24.87 -13.21
CA CYS A 139 11.67 26.23 -12.73
C CYS A 139 10.71 27.01 -13.66
N LEU A 140 9.59 27.48 -13.15
CA LEU A 140 8.62 28.29 -13.88
C LEU A 140 8.88 29.79 -13.74
N ALA A 141 9.34 30.23 -12.56
CA ALA A 141 9.65 31.60 -12.27
C ALA A 141 10.70 31.72 -11.18
N GLY A 142 11.56 32.73 -11.22
CA GLY A 142 12.60 32.96 -10.21
C GLY A 142 13.91 32.20 -10.51
N ASP A 143 14.69 31.92 -9.44
CA ASP A 143 16.01 31.30 -9.55
C ASP A 143 16.30 30.41 -8.32
N PHE A 144 16.49 29.10 -8.55
CA PHE A 144 16.84 28.13 -7.51
C PHE A 144 18.17 28.43 -6.82
N SER A 145 19.12 29.09 -7.50
CA SER A 145 20.44 29.40 -6.91
C SER A 145 20.35 30.28 -5.67
N GLN A 146 19.25 31.01 -5.48
CA GLN A 146 18.99 31.84 -4.32
C GLN A 146 18.55 31.06 -3.08
N LEU A 147 18.16 29.76 -3.22
CA LEU A 147 17.70 28.92 -2.10
C LEU A 147 18.79 28.69 -1.03
N LYS A 148 20.05 28.91 -1.37
CA LYS A 148 21.16 28.88 -0.41
C LYS A 148 21.17 30.05 0.60
N ASN A 149 20.42 31.12 0.32
CA ASN A 149 20.34 32.27 1.20
C ASN A 149 19.40 31.98 2.40
N PRO A 150 19.66 32.52 3.58
CA PRO A 150 18.75 32.33 4.71
C PRO A 150 17.38 32.97 4.44
N ASN A 151 16.34 32.42 5.04
CA ASN A 151 14.96 32.91 4.92
C ASN A 151 14.42 32.91 3.46
N THR A 152 14.82 31.94 2.67
CA THR A 152 14.32 31.74 1.33
C THR A 152 13.66 30.37 1.19
N ILE A 153 12.65 30.34 0.33
CA ILE A 153 11.90 29.12 0.03
C ILE A 153 11.62 29.04 -1.46
N ILE A 154 11.31 27.84 -1.93
CA ILE A 154 10.68 27.60 -3.22
C ILE A 154 9.32 26.97 -3.02
N MET A 155 8.41 27.18 -3.98
CA MET A 155 7.01 26.74 -3.86
C MET A 155 6.54 26.04 -5.13
N ALA A 156 5.72 25.00 -4.99
CA ALA A 156 5.08 24.34 -6.12
C ALA A 156 4.00 25.25 -6.73
N ARG A 157 3.79 25.14 -8.05
CA ARG A 157 2.82 25.96 -8.78
C ARG A 157 1.42 25.89 -8.18
N SER A 158 0.91 24.70 -7.90
CA SER A 158 -0.44 24.52 -7.36
C SER A 158 -0.62 25.21 -6.00
N GLU A 159 0.41 25.24 -5.15
CA GLU A 159 0.34 25.90 -3.86
C GLU A 159 0.46 27.42 -4.03
N ALA A 160 1.34 27.91 -4.91
CA ALA A 160 1.46 29.33 -5.23
C ALA A 160 0.16 29.91 -5.80
N GLU A 161 -0.51 29.19 -6.73
CA GLU A 161 -1.82 29.57 -7.28
C GLU A 161 -2.92 29.59 -6.21
N LYS A 162 -2.96 28.56 -5.34
CA LYS A 162 -3.92 28.45 -4.23
C LYS A 162 -3.78 29.62 -3.25
N LEU A 163 -2.55 30.03 -2.96
CA LEU A 163 -2.26 31.12 -2.03
C LEU A 163 -2.30 32.50 -2.69
N GLY A 164 -2.25 32.56 -4.02
CA GLY A 164 -2.21 33.81 -4.79
C GLY A 164 -0.90 34.58 -4.63
N VAL A 165 0.24 33.84 -4.55
CA VAL A 165 1.58 34.38 -4.40
C VAL A 165 2.49 33.99 -5.57
N GLY A 166 3.58 34.74 -5.76
CA GLY A 166 4.55 34.53 -6.83
C GLY A 166 6.01 34.60 -6.37
N ALA A 167 6.92 34.40 -7.31
CA ALA A 167 8.36 34.60 -7.03
C ALA A 167 8.63 36.08 -6.69
N GLY A 168 9.32 36.31 -5.60
CA GLY A 168 9.62 37.62 -5.00
C GLY A 168 8.68 38.02 -3.86
N ASP A 169 7.55 37.33 -3.69
CA ASP A 169 6.64 37.60 -2.57
C ASP A 169 7.18 37.02 -1.26
N VAL A 170 6.69 37.59 -0.15
CA VAL A 170 7.09 37.20 1.21
C VAL A 170 5.91 36.53 1.92
N ILE A 171 6.12 35.35 2.42
CA ILE A 171 5.25 34.67 3.38
C ILE A 171 5.95 34.61 4.74
N TYR A 172 5.23 34.19 5.78
CA TYR A 172 5.80 34.17 7.12
C TYR A 172 5.61 32.80 7.74
N PHE A 173 6.66 32.30 8.40
CA PHE A 173 6.57 31.10 9.22
C PHE A 173 6.41 31.48 10.69
N GLU A 174 5.77 30.62 11.45
CA GLU A 174 5.70 30.73 12.89
C GLU A 174 7.07 30.44 13.50
N GLY A 175 7.57 31.36 14.30
CA GLY A 175 8.82 31.17 15.03
C GLY A 175 8.59 30.31 16.27
N GLY A 176 9.54 29.45 16.61
CA GLY A 176 9.48 28.51 17.75
C GLY A 176 9.42 29.14 19.16
N LYS A 177 9.27 30.47 19.30
CA LYS A 177 8.90 31.15 20.53
C LYS A 177 7.70 32.03 20.23
N TYR A 178 6.59 31.76 20.93
CA TYR A 178 5.42 32.61 20.92
C TYR A 178 5.78 34.04 21.24
N ASN A 179 5.49 34.94 20.30
CA ASN A 179 5.27 36.32 20.69
C ASN A 179 3.82 36.41 21.17
N ASP A 180 3.62 37.01 22.36
CA ASP A 180 2.32 37.18 23.02
C ASP A 180 1.21 37.81 22.14
N ASP A 181 1.59 38.37 21.00
CA ASP A 181 0.71 39.10 20.06
C ASP A 181 0.15 38.25 18.88
N GLY A 182 0.56 36.99 18.70
CA GLY A 182 0.11 36.13 17.61
C GLY A 182 0.45 36.63 16.19
N LYS A 183 1.51 37.45 16.06
CA LYS A 183 1.93 38.02 14.78
C LYS A 183 2.95 37.15 14.06
N PRO A 184 2.94 37.12 12.72
CA PRO A 184 3.90 36.36 11.92
C PRO A 184 5.31 36.98 12.11
N THR A 185 6.30 36.16 12.51
CA THR A 185 7.60 36.64 12.95
C THR A 185 8.77 36.31 12.03
N HIS A 186 8.65 35.25 11.20
CA HIS A 186 9.77 34.80 10.37
C HIS A 186 9.46 34.95 8.89
N PRO A 187 9.86 36.09 8.24
CA PRO A 187 9.64 36.28 6.82
C PRO A 187 10.45 35.30 6.00
N GLN A 188 9.82 34.70 4.98
CA GLN A 188 10.42 33.82 4.00
C GLN A 188 10.15 34.39 2.61
N THR A 189 11.20 34.61 1.83
CA THR A 189 11.06 35.08 0.45
C THR A 189 10.92 33.90 -0.50
N ILE A 190 9.90 33.90 -1.33
CA ILE A 190 9.71 32.90 -2.39
C ILE A 190 10.70 33.22 -3.51
N VAL A 191 11.79 32.48 -3.63
CA VAL A 191 12.84 32.77 -4.64
C VAL A 191 12.57 32.08 -5.97
N ALA A 192 11.77 31.02 -5.98
CA ALA A 192 11.34 30.38 -7.22
C ALA A 192 10.01 29.65 -7.06
N ILE A 193 9.28 29.53 -8.19
CA ILE A 193 8.11 28.66 -8.35
C ILE A 193 8.51 27.55 -9.30
N TYR A 194 8.17 26.31 -8.94
CA TYR A 194 8.44 25.13 -9.74
C TYR A 194 7.18 24.37 -10.12
N GLU A 195 7.23 23.61 -11.23
CA GLU A 195 6.14 22.76 -11.69
C GLU A 195 5.86 21.64 -10.67
N ASP A 196 4.59 21.36 -10.43
CA ASP A 196 4.21 20.26 -9.51
C ASP A 196 4.87 18.94 -9.88
N MET A 197 5.44 18.28 -8.89
CA MET A 197 6.12 17.02 -9.10
C MET A 197 5.12 15.89 -9.44
N PRO A 198 5.48 14.99 -10.36
CA PRO A 198 4.62 13.87 -10.72
C PRO A 198 4.22 13.02 -9.52
N ASN A 199 2.99 12.50 -9.56
CA ASN A 199 2.42 11.71 -8.47
C ASN A 199 3.22 10.46 -8.09
N ASN A 200 4.03 9.92 -9.01
CA ASN A 200 4.89 8.75 -8.84
C ASN A 200 6.34 9.10 -8.49
N THR A 201 6.55 10.19 -7.75
CA THR A 201 7.86 10.58 -7.21
C THR A 201 7.84 10.71 -5.70
N MET A 202 9.00 10.63 -5.07
CA MET A 202 9.16 10.89 -3.64
C MET A 202 8.90 12.35 -3.26
N PHE A 203 8.87 13.26 -4.23
CA PHE A 203 8.64 14.69 -4.07
C PHE A 203 7.19 15.14 -4.34
N LYS A 204 6.26 14.21 -4.55
CA LYS A 204 4.86 14.52 -4.86
C LYS A 204 4.23 15.52 -3.90
N ASP A 205 4.49 15.34 -2.61
CA ASP A 205 3.85 16.11 -1.55
C ASP A 205 4.67 17.37 -1.16
N TRP A 206 5.80 17.60 -1.81
CA TRP A 206 6.65 18.76 -1.57
C TRP A 206 6.01 20.00 -2.21
N LYS A 207 5.33 20.81 -1.38
CA LYS A 207 4.67 22.03 -1.83
C LYS A 207 5.49 23.28 -1.49
N ILE A 208 6.13 23.25 -0.32
CA ILE A 208 7.02 24.30 0.18
C ILE A 208 8.34 23.65 0.57
N MET A 209 9.44 24.15 0.04
CA MET A 209 10.78 23.67 0.36
C MET A 209 11.66 24.83 0.82
N GLN A 210 12.35 24.62 1.94
CA GLN A 210 13.38 25.50 2.49
C GLN A 210 14.77 24.90 2.32
N GLY A 211 15.76 25.72 1.98
CA GLY A 211 17.15 25.28 1.97
C GLY A 211 17.65 25.03 3.39
N ASP A 212 18.31 23.88 3.60
CA ASP A 212 18.96 23.50 4.86
C ASP A 212 20.40 23.02 4.59
N GLU A 213 21.36 23.85 4.95
CA GLU A 213 22.77 23.52 4.87
C GLU A 213 23.32 22.98 6.21
N GLY A 214 22.42 22.68 7.17
CA GLY A 214 22.76 22.13 8.48
C GLY A 214 23.51 20.78 8.40
N VAL A 215 23.36 20.05 7.32
CA VAL A 215 24.11 18.83 7.04
C VAL A 215 25.61 19.03 7.08
N HIS A 216 26.11 20.20 6.64
CA HIS A 216 27.53 20.53 6.62
C HIS A 216 28.07 21.03 7.98
N THR A 217 27.20 21.49 8.87
CA THR A 217 27.58 22.10 10.15
C THR A 217 27.30 21.22 11.37
N SER A 218 26.40 20.27 11.25
CA SER A 218 25.96 19.39 12.36
C SER A 218 26.88 18.19 12.62
N GLY A 219 27.93 18.02 11.81
CA GLY A 219 28.89 16.90 11.95
C GLY A 219 28.32 15.52 11.60
N ASN A 220 29.18 14.52 11.70
CA ASN A 220 28.83 13.13 11.30
C ASN A 220 27.97 12.40 12.33
N ASN A 221 27.70 12.96 13.49
CA ASN A 221 26.79 12.41 14.50
C ASN A 221 25.31 12.69 14.19
N ASN A 222 25.02 13.48 13.16
CA ASN A 222 23.65 13.79 12.75
C ASN A 222 23.16 12.82 11.65
N TRP A 223 22.29 11.90 12.04
CA TRP A 223 21.65 10.91 11.17
C TRP A 223 20.26 11.36 10.69
N ASN A 224 19.98 12.66 10.68
CA ASN A 224 18.67 13.20 10.28
C ASN A 224 18.57 13.50 8.77
N TYR A 225 19.50 13.00 7.96
CA TYR A 225 19.51 13.25 6.53
C TYR A 225 19.53 11.97 5.70
N ALA A 226 18.72 11.95 4.66
CA ALA A 226 18.87 10.98 3.58
C ALA A 226 19.81 11.57 2.53
N ASN A 227 20.97 10.95 2.35
CA ASN A 227 22.02 11.41 1.47
C ASN A 227 21.99 10.69 0.12
N PHE A 228 22.01 11.47 -0.95
CA PHE A 228 22.02 10.97 -2.33
C PHE A 228 23.32 11.37 -3.02
N VAL A 229 23.91 10.42 -3.74
CA VAL A 229 25.10 10.67 -4.56
C VAL A 229 24.77 10.35 -6.03
N ARG A 230 25.11 11.29 -6.92
CA ARG A 230 25.09 11.05 -8.38
C ARG A 230 26.49 10.66 -8.81
N MET A 231 26.56 9.57 -9.59
CA MET A 231 27.83 9.02 -10.09
C MET A 231 27.89 9.06 -11.62
N ARG A 232 29.09 9.06 -12.16
CA ARG A 232 29.32 8.89 -13.58
C ARG A 232 28.87 7.50 -14.05
N GLU A 233 28.54 7.42 -15.32
CA GLU A 233 28.20 6.12 -15.94
C GLU A 233 29.39 5.16 -15.85
N GLY A 234 29.18 3.94 -15.34
CA GLY A 234 30.22 2.93 -15.15
C GLY A 234 31.11 3.11 -13.91
N ALA A 235 30.77 4.02 -12.97
CA ALA A 235 31.49 4.17 -11.73
C ALA A 235 31.51 2.88 -10.89
N ASP A 236 32.64 2.66 -10.21
CA ASP A 236 32.80 1.52 -9.29
C ASP A 236 32.08 1.81 -7.95
N HIS A 237 30.89 1.24 -7.77
CA HIS A 237 30.06 1.45 -6.59
C HIS A 237 30.70 0.87 -5.31
N ASP A 238 31.40 -0.26 -5.44
CA ASP A 238 32.03 -0.93 -4.31
C ASP A 238 33.21 -0.10 -3.78
N ALA A 239 33.94 0.54 -4.68
CA ALA A 239 35.01 1.48 -4.29
C ALA A 239 34.48 2.70 -3.52
N TYR A 240 33.34 3.27 -3.91
CA TYR A 240 32.69 4.34 -3.15
C TYR A 240 32.23 3.88 -1.78
N ILE A 241 31.58 2.70 -1.69
CA ILE A 241 31.14 2.11 -0.42
C ILE A 241 32.33 1.90 0.51
N GLU A 242 33.47 1.42 0.01
CA GLU A 242 34.69 1.21 0.80
C GLU A 242 35.24 2.54 1.33
N ILE A 243 35.27 3.58 0.49
CA ILE A 243 35.66 4.93 0.95
C ILE A 243 34.72 5.42 2.07
N PHE A 244 33.40 5.27 1.89
CA PHE A 244 32.40 5.68 2.89
C PHE A 244 32.60 4.94 4.22
N LYS A 245 32.78 3.61 4.17
CA LYS A 245 33.03 2.78 5.35
C LYS A 245 34.33 3.17 6.08
N ASN A 246 35.41 3.41 5.34
CA ASN A 246 36.69 3.81 5.92
C ASN A 246 36.58 5.20 6.57
N ARG A 247 35.88 6.16 5.96
CA ARG A 247 35.66 7.48 6.56
C ARG A 247 34.80 7.41 7.83
N TYR A 248 33.79 6.53 7.82
CA TYR A 248 32.99 6.29 9.04
C TYR A 248 33.85 5.71 10.16
N ALA A 249 34.66 4.72 9.85
CA ALA A 249 35.57 4.08 10.82
C ALA A 249 36.57 5.09 11.42
N GLU A 250 37.19 5.95 10.61
CA GLU A 250 38.07 7.02 11.06
C GLU A 250 37.34 8.02 11.96
N TRP A 251 36.16 8.46 11.58
CA TRP A 251 35.34 9.37 12.38
C TRP A 251 34.93 8.74 13.73
N PHE A 252 34.47 7.47 13.71
CA PHE A 252 34.06 6.76 14.90
C PHE A 252 35.19 6.62 15.91
N LEU A 253 36.35 6.16 15.45
CA LEU A 253 37.55 6.06 16.31
C LEU A 253 37.95 7.41 16.90
N GLY A 254 37.88 8.50 16.10
CA GLY A 254 38.14 9.86 16.57
C GLY A 254 37.16 10.29 17.66
N MET A 255 35.88 9.98 17.50
CA MET A 255 34.84 10.28 18.49
C MET A 255 35.06 9.50 19.80
N VAL A 256 35.39 8.23 19.73
CA VAL A 256 35.69 7.38 20.91
C VAL A 256 36.93 7.91 21.64
N GLN A 257 37.96 8.31 20.91
CA GLN A 257 39.17 8.87 21.48
C GLN A 257 38.90 10.20 22.18
N GLU A 258 38.06 11.07 21.58
CA GLU A 258 37.63 12.33 22.21
C GLU A 258 36.84 12.07 23.50
N TRP A 259 35.88 11.12 23.44
CA TRP A 259 35.11 10.70 24.60
C TRP A 259 36.02 10.19 25.75
N MET A 260 37.01 9.35 25.44
CA MET A 260 37.98 8.85 26.41
C MET A 260 38.78 9.98 27.10
N THR A 261 39.01 11.08 26.38
CA THR A 261 39.72 12.25 26.96
C THR A 261 38.81 13.15 27.79
N MET A 262 37.54 13.21 27.51
CA MET A 262 36.55 14.09 28.16
C MET A 262 35.98 13.49 29.45
N THR A 263 35.83 12.15 29.49
CA THR A 263 35.25 11.50 30.67
C THR A 263 36.25 11.38 31.81
N GLU A 264 35.80 11.66 33.03
CA GLU A 264 36.58 11.45 34.25
C GLU A 264 36.27 10.09 34.90
N ASN A 265 35.18 9.41 34.47
CA ASN A 265 34.72 8.13 35.01
C ASN A 265 35.66 6.99 34.59
N PRO A 266 36.30 6.25 35.55
CA PRO A 266 37.19 5.14 35.21
C PRO A 266 36.54 4.00 34.43
N GLU A 267 35.26 3.74 34.67
CA GLU A 267 34.51 2.69 33.95
C GLU A 267 34.28 3.08 32.48
N GLU A 268 33.91 4.34 32.26
CA GLU A 268 33.74 4.88 30.89
C GLU A 268 35.06 4.92 30.13
N LYS A 269 36.18 5.26 30.81
CA LYS A 269 37.49 5.15 30.17
C LYS A 269 37.87 3.75 29.77
N ALA A 270 37.55 2.78 30.63
CA ALA A 270 37.81 1.37 30.30
C ALA A 270 36.96 0.90 29.09
N MET A 271 35.69 1.30 29.03
CA MET A 271 34.80 1.00 27.88
C MET A 271 35.32 1.66 26.60
N ALA A 272 35.68 2.94 26.63
CA ALA A 272 36.24 3.63 25.47
C ALA A 272 37.55 2.99 25.00
N GLN A 273 38.39 2.50 25.94
CA GLN A 273 39.64 1.82 25.62
C GLN A 273 39.38 0.43 24.99
N GLU A 274 38.41 -0.31 25.51
CA GLU A 274 37.98 -1.58 24.93
C GLU A 274 37.45 -1.40 23.50
N GLU A 275 36.65 -0.34 23.26
CA GLU A 275 36.14 0.00 21.93
C GLU A 275 37.27 0.36 20.95
N LEU A 276 38.28 1.13 21.40
CA LEU A 276 39.47 1.43 20.61
C LEU A 276 40.33 0.20 20.30
N GLU A 277 40.40 -0.77 21.22
CA GLU A 277 41.14 -2.02 21.06
C GLU A 277 40.39 -3.04 20.18
N SER A 278 39.08 -3.03 20.19
CA SER A 278 38.23 -3.89 19.33
C SER A 278 38.32 -3.51 17.85
N GLY A 279 38.77 -2.29 17.56
CA GLY A 279 38.88 -1.73 16.24
C GLY A 279 37.63 -0.97 15.82
N ALA A 280 37.74 -0.26 14.69
CA ALA A 280 36.64 0.55 14.18
C ALA A 280 35.44 -0.32 13.81
N GLN A 281 34.27 0.06 14.27
CA GLN A 281 33.01 -0.53 13.84
C GLN A 281 32.85 -0.39 12.33
N VAL A 282 32.58 -1.48 11.64
CA VAL A 282 32.34 -1.48 10.19
C VAL A 282 30.87 -1.21 9.95
N LEU A 283 30.55 -0.01 9.47
CA LEU A 283 29.18 0.34 9.06
C LEU A 283 28.87 -0.30 7.70
N GLU A 284 28.22 -1.46 7.70
CA GLU A 284 27.76 -2.05 6.46
C GLU A 284 26.88 -1.05 5.69
N THR A 285 27.20 -0.85 4.41
CA THR A 285 26.58 0.20 3.61
C THR A 285 26.27 -0.33 2.21
N ARG A 286 25.14 0.07 1.67
CA ARG A 286 24.75 -0.19 0.28
C ARG A 286 24.31 1.09 -0.43
N LEU A 287 24.35 1.03 -1.75
CA LEU A 287 23.78 2.07 -2.62
C LEU A 287 22.47 1.56 -3.23
N VAL A 288 21.39 2.34 -3.08
CA VAL A 288 20.09 2.01 -3.64
C VAL A 288 19.74 3.03 -4.70
N ARG A 289 19.60 2.60 -5.96
CA ARG A 289 19.21 3.50 -7.06
C ARG A 289 17.90 4.19 -6.75
N VAL A 290 17.81 5.47 -7.07
CA VAL A 290 16.62 6.31 -6.78
C VAL A 290 15.36 5.76 -7.47
N ASP A 291 15.46 5.28 -8.70
CA ASP A 291 14.36 4.66 -9.45
C ASP A 291 13.92 3.29 -8.89
N ASN A 292 14.73 2.67 -8.03
CA ASN A 292 14.45 1.39 -7.38
C ASN A 292 14.14 1.49 -5.88
N ILE A 293 14.08 2.69 -5.32
CA ILE A 293 13.80 2.89 -3.88
C ILE A 293 12.48 2.20 -3.47
N TYR A 294 11.46 2.23 -4.32
CA TYR A 294 10.15 1.66 -4.01
C TYR A 294 10.20 0.17 -3.69
N TYR A 295 10.94 -0.62 -4.48
CA TYR A 295 11.05 -2.08 -4.32
C TYR A 295 12.38 -2.56 -3.75
N GLY A 296 13.45 -1.81 -3.99
CA GLY A 296 14.83 -2.21 -3.63
C GLY A 296 15.23 -1.82 -2.22
N GLY A 297 14.42 -1.00 -1.56
CA GLY A 297 14.80 -0.41 -0.27
C GLY A 297 14.89 -1.45 0.84
N ASN A 298 13.83 -2.19 1.09
CA ASN A 298 13.70 -3.07 2.25
C ASN A 298 14.14 -2.37 3.56
N PHE A 299 13.78 -1.08 3.66
CA PHE A 299 14.20 -0.22 4.77
C PHE A 299 13.38 -0.58 5.99
N THR A 300 14.06 -0.80 7.11
CA THR A 300 13.44 -1.10 8.39
C THR A 300 13.42 0.11 9.30
N GLN A 301 14.33 1.06 9.10
CA GLN A 301 14.47 2.24 9.95
C GLN A 301 14.36 3.56 9.18
N ASN A 302 13.78 4.56 9.85
CA ASN A 302 13.70 5.97 9.43
C ASN A 302 13.13 6.21 8.02
N SER A 303 12.27 5.29 7.53
CA SER A 303 11.74 5.38 6.18
C SER A 303 10.53 6.30 6.10
N ASN A 304 10.73 7.53 5.62
CA ASN A 304 9.64 8.40 5.15
C ASN A 304 9.39 8.25 3.64
N PHE A 305 10.15 7.39 2.96
CA PHE A 305 9.90 7.08 1.56
C PHE A 305 8.80 6.04 1.42
N ARG A 306 7.98 6.20 0.39
CA ARG A 306 6.99 5.18 0.04
C ARG A 306 7.72 3.94 -0.47
N THR A 307 7.51 2.83 0.19
CA THR A 307 8.07 1.52 -0.17
C THR A 307 6.97 0.50 -0.35
N GLY A 308 7.23 -0.47 -1.21
CA GLY A 308 6.32 -1.58 -1.47
C GLY A 308 7.08 -2.89 -1.57
N THR A 309 6.34 -3.99 -1.58
CA THR A 309 6.94 -5.32 -1.75
C THR A 309 6.71 -5.83 -3.16
N VAL A 310 7.73 -6.45 -3.75
CA VAL A 310 7.61 -7.13 -5.05
C VAL A 310 6.50 -8.20 -4.99
N SER A 311 6.34 -8.85 -3.85
CA SER A 311 5.29 -9.86 -3.63
C SER A 311 3.88 -9.29 -3.86
N THR A 312 3.57 -8.11 -3.31
CA THR A 312 2.26 -7.45 -3.52
C THR A 312 2.04 -7.12 -5.00
N ALA A 313 3.05 -6.58 -5.68
CA ALA A 313 2.95 -6.27 -7.11
C ALA A 313 2.71 -7.52 -7.96
N VAL A 314 3.40 -8.62 -7.67
CA VAL A 314 3.22 -9.91 -8.36
C VAL A 314 1.82 -10.47 -8.10
N ILE A 315 1.31 -10.40 -6.86
CA ILE A 315 -0.04 -10.85 -6.52
C ILE A 315 -1.09 -10.02 -7.28
N LEU A 316 -1.01 -8.69 -7.25
CA LEU A 316 -1.93 -7.81 -7.96
C LEU A 316 -1.90 -8.06 -9.48
N SER A 317 -0.69 -8.16 -10.07
CA SER A 317 -0.52 -8.46 -11.50
C SER A 317 -1.10 -9.82 -11.88
N SER A 318 -0.94 -10.82 -11.01
CA SER A 318 -1.52 -12.16 -11.21
C SER A 318 -3.04 -12.12 -11.16
N ILE A 319 -3.64 -11.37 -10.23
CA ILE A 319 -5.08 -11.16 -10.14
C ILE A 319 -5.60 -10.45 -11.38
N ALA A 320 -4.93 -9.40 -11.85
CA ALA A 320 -5.29 -8.69 -13.08
C ALA A 320 -5.28 -9.62 -14.29
N PHE A 321 -4.22 -10.41 -14.46
CA PHE A 321 -4.12 -11.40 -15.54
C PHE A 321 -5.25 -12.43 -15.47
N ILE A 322 -5.54 -12.93 -14.28
CA ILE A 322 -6.61 -13.91 -14.04
C ILE A 322 -7.99 -13.33 -14.40
N ILE A 323 -8.29 -12.09 -13.98
CA ILE A 323 -9.57 -11.44 -14.28
C ILE A 323 -9.76 -11.29 -15.81
N VAL A 324 -8.72 -10.82 -16.49
CA VAL A 324 -8.73 -10.70 -17.95
C VAL A 324 -8.90 -12.06 -18.62
N LEU A 325 -8.20 -13.09 -18.14
CA LEU A 325 -8.33 -14.45 -18.65
C LEU A 325 -9.76 -14.97 -18.51
N ILE A 326 -10.39 -14.82 -17.33
CA ILE A 326 -11.81 -15.23 -17.11
C ILE A 326 -12.74 -14.47 -18.06
N ALA A 327 -12.55 -13.16 -18.24
CA ALA A 327 -13.38 -12.36 -19.13
C ALA A 327 -13.26 -12.80 -20.58
N PHE A 328 -12.05 -13.11 -21.05
CA PHE A 328 -11.83 -13.62 -22.39
C PHE A 328 -12.31 -15.07 -22.57
N ILE A 329 -12.22 -15.91 -21.54
CA ILE A 329 -12.87 -17.22 -21.53
C ILE A 329 -14.39 -17.05 -21.71
N ASN A 330 -15.02 -16.10 -20.99
CA ASN A 330 -16.45 -15.81 -21.15
C ASN A 330 -16.77 -15.30 -22.55
N PHE A 331 -15.93 -14.42 -23.08
CA PHE A 331 -16.04 -13.93 -24.44
C PHE A 331 -15.97 -15.06 -25.48
N ILE A 332 -15.01 -15.97 -25.36
CA ILE A 332 -14.89 -17.15 -26.22
C ILE A 332 -16.10 -18.07 -26.06
N ASN A 333 -16.55 -18.33 -24.83
CA ASN A 333 -17.74 -19.14 -24.56
C ASN A 333 -18.99 -18.56 -25.23
N PHE A 334 -19.16 -17.24 -25.22
CA PHE A 334 -20.23 -16.54 -25.91
C PHE A 334 -20.19 -16.80 -27.41
N PHE A 335 -19.04 -16.68 -28.07
CA PHE A 335 -18.91 -16.97 -29.50
C PHE A 335 -19.19 -18.42 -29.82
N PHE A 336 -18.71 -19.37 -29.00
CA PHE A 336 -18.99 -20.79 -29.17
C PHE A 336 -20.47 -21.13 -28.96
N ALA A 337 -21.16 -20.46 -28.07
CA ALA A 337 -22.58 -20.63 -27.85
C ALA A 337 -23.38 -20.23 -29.10
N LEU A 338 -22.93 -19.29 -29.88
CA LEU A 338 -23.58 -18.82 -31.09
C LEU A 338 -23.23 -19.64 -32.35
N VAL A 339 -22.18 -20.51 -32.28
CA VAL A 339 -21.73 -21.32 -33.44
C VAL A 339 -22.85 -22.11 -34.15
N PRO A 340 -23.71 -22.90 -33.46
CA PRO A 340 -24.72 -23.71 -34.13
C PRO A 340 -25.74 -22.88 -34.92
N VAL A 341 -26.14 -21.74 -34.39
CA VAL A 341 -27.11 -20.85 -35.04
C VAL A 341 -26.51 -20.13 -36.23
N ARG A 342 -25.24 -19.75 -36.13
CA ARG A 342 -24.50 -19.03 -37.16
C ARG A 342 -24.02 -19.91 -38.30
N MET A 343 -23.75 -21.19 -38.01
CA MET A 343 -23.31 -22.12 -39.05
C MET A 343 -24.30 -22.21 -40.22
N ARG A 344 -25.59 -22.18 -39.93
CA ARG A 344 -26.61 -22.19 -41.00
C ARG A 344 -26.48 -20.96 -41.90
N ALA A 345 -26.37 -19.75 -41.31
CA ALA A 345 -26.18 -18.51 -42.04
C ALA A 345 -24.83 -18.46 -42.79
N VAL A 346 -23.75 -18.90 -42.16
CA VAL A 346 -22.41 -18.97 -42.79
C VAL A 346 -22.40 -19.93 -43.99
N ASN A 347 -23.03 -21.11 -43.86
CA ASN A 347 -23.09 -22.07 -44.95
C ASN A 347 -23.95 -21.55 -46.11
N ILE A 348 -25.05 -20.87 -45.85
CA ILE A 348 -25.85 -20.20 -46.88
C ILE A 348 -24.95 -19.16 -47.62
N CYS A 349 -24.24 -18.30 -46.91
CA CYS A 349 -23.32 -17.33 -47.51
C CYS A 349 -22.23 -18.01 -48.39
N LYS A 350 -21.70 -19.18 -47.96
CA LYS A 350 -20.72 -19.93 -48.77
C LYS A 350 -21.32 -20.49 -50.04
N VAL A 351 -22.57 -20.98 -49.99
CA VAL A 351 -23.27 -21.46 -51.18
C VAL A 351 -23.49 -20.33 -52.19
N PHE A 352 -23.71 -19.09 -51.68
CA PHE A 352 -23.78 -17.90 -52.51
C PHE A 352 -22.41 -17.26 -52.84
N GLY A 353 -21.28 -17.97 -52.62
CA GLY A 353 -19.96 -17.62 -53.10
C GLY A 353 -19.14 -16.71 -52.16
N ALA A 354 -19.55 -16.52 -50.89
CA ALA A 354 -18.76 -15.76 -49.95
C ALA A 354 -17.45 -16.48 -49.62
N SER A 355 -16.32 -15.74 -49.73
CA SER A 355 -15.00 -16.29 -49.40
C SER A 355 -14.85 -16.54 -47.89
N GLN A 356 -14.03 -17.54 -47.53
CA GLN A 356 -13.76 -17.83 -46.11
C GLN A 356 -13.08 -16.63 -45.39
N GLY A 357 -12.25 -15.86 -46.12
CA GLY A 357 -11.64 -14.67 -45.59
C GLY A 357 -12.66 -13.58 -45.20
N THR A 358 -13.62 -13.32 -46.06
CA THR A 358 -14.69 -12.34 -45.78
C THR A 358 -15.52 -12.74 -44.57
N LEU A 359 -15.81 -14.04 -44.42
CA LEU A 359 -16.56 -14.53 -43.27
C LEU A 359 -15.75 -14.41 -41.95
N ARG A 360 -14.47 -14.76 -41.98
CA ARG A 360 -13.59 -14.59 -40.82
C ARG A 360 -13.46 -13.12 -40.41
N TRP A 361 -13.33 -12.22 -41.39
CA TRP A 361 -13.24 -10.79 -41.15
C TRP A 361 -14.51 -10.23 -40.50
N ASN A 362 -15.68 -10.71 -40.89
CA ASN A 362 -16.94 -10.34 -40.26
C ASN A 362 -16.99 -10.73 -38.76
N PHE A 363 -16.45 -11.92 -38.40
CA PHE A 363 -16.37 -12.39 -37.02
C PHE A 363 -15.38 -11.54 -36.20
N LEU A 364 -14.20 -11.22 -36.77
CA LEU A 364 -13.22 -10.35 -36.13
C LEU A 364 -13.79 -8.94 -35.90
N PHE A 365 -14.46 -8.38 -36.89
CA PHE A 365 -15.12 -7.07 -36.77
C PHE A 365 -16.16 -7.03 -35.64
N GLU A 366 -16.94 -8.09 -35.49
CA GLU A 366 -17.93 -8.21 -34.43
C GLU A 366 -17.25 -8.32 -33.04
N ALA A 367 -16.19 -9.09 -32.95
CA ALA A 367 -15.41 -9.24 -31.72
C ALA A 367 -14.78 -7.92 -31.28
N ILE A 368 -14.11 -7.21 -32.18
CA ILE A 368 -13.52 -5.90 -31.94
C ILE A 368 -14.62 -4.89 -31.57
N GLY A 369 -15.79 -4.91 -32.25
CA GLY A 369 -16.90 -4.04 -31.92
C GLY A 369 -17.43 -4.21 -30.49
N LEU A 370 -17.56 -5.46 -30.00
CA LEU A 370 -17.97 -5.73 -28.62
C LEU A 370 -16.93 -5.20 -27.61
N VAL A 371 -15.65 -5.43 -27.89
CA VAL A 371 -14.56 -4.95 -27.02
C VAL A 371 -14.49 -3.43 -26.98
N LEU A 372 -14.66 -2.75 -28.13
CA LEU A 372 -14.69 -1.29 -28.18
C LEU A 372 -15.89 -0.69 -27.41
N ILE A 373 -17.07 -1.31 -27.50
CA ILE A 373 -18.22 -0.89 -26.67
C ILE A 373 -17.91 -1.08 -25.18
N SER A 374 -17.35 -2.23 -24.81
CA SER A 374 -16.97 -2.49 -23.42
C SER A 374 -15.90 -1.51 -22.93
N MET A 375 -14.94 -1.14 -23.77
CA MET A 375 -13.90 -0.17 -23.48
C MET A 375 -14.48 1.24 -23.27
N ALA A 376 -15.38 1.69 -24.17
CA ALA A 376 -16.06 2.98 -24.02
C ALA A 376 -16.84 3.05 -22.69
N LEU A 377 -17.51 1.95 -22.32
CA LEU A 377 -18.23 1.86 -21.05
C LEU A 377 -17.25 1.81 -19.85
N THR A 378 -16.09 1.19 -20.00
CA THR A 378 -15.01 1.18 -19.00
C THR A 378 -14.50 2.60 -18.75
N LEU A 379 -14.17 3.36 -19.80
CA LEU A 379 -13.71 4.75 -19.67
C LEU A 379 -14.75 5.62 -18.99
N TYR A 380 -16.05 5.45 -19.36
CA TYR A 380 -17.13 6.15 -18.68
C TYR A 380 -17.22 5.81 -17.18
N LEU A 381 -17.13 4.52 -16.82
CA LEU A 381 -17.14 4.11 -15.42
C LEU A 381 -15.92 4.62 -14.65
N MET A 382 -14.75 4.72 -15.28
CA MET A 382 -13.56 5.26 -14.64
C MET A 382 -13.70 6.75 -14.29
N VAL A 383 -14.35 7.55 -15.14
CA VAL A 383 -14.70 8.94 -14.81
C VAL A 383 -15.59 9.05 -13.56
N VAL A 384 -16.48 8.06 -13.36
CA VAL A 384 -17.34 8.02 -12.15
C VAL A 384 -16.58 7.52 -10.91
N ILE A 385 -15.65 6.57 -11.12
CA ILE A 385 -14.93 5.90 -10.01
C ILE A 385 -13.79 6.78 -9.50
N GLN A 386 -13.16 7.61 -10.35
CA GLN A 386 -11.98 8.40 -9.98
C GLN A 386 -12.20 9.32 -8.77
N ASP A 387 -13.44 9.74 -8.49
CA ASP A 387 -13.81 10.58 -7.35
C ASP A 387 -14.60 9.78 -6.28
N SER A 388 -14.58 8.45 -6.35
CA SER A 388 -15.30 7.59 -5.39
C SER A 388 -14.41 7.16 -4.22
N PHE A 389 -15.04 6.56 -3.19
CA PHE A 389 -14.33 5.99 -2.03
C PHE A 389 -13.25 4.94 -2.40
N ILE A 390 -13.29 4.35 -3.61
CA ILE A 390 -12.30 3.38 -4.09
C ILE A 390 -10.91 4.01 -4.20
N THR A 391 -10.86 5.31 -4.51
CA THR A 391 -9.59 6.07 -4.63
C THR A 391 -8.82 6.08 -3.31
N ASN A 392 -9.51 6.06 -2.16
CA ASN A 392 -8.88 6.02 -0.84
C ASN A 392 -8.07 4.74 -0.59
N TYR A 393 -8.37 3.67 -1.33
CA TYR A 393 -7.63 2.40 -1.26
C TYR A 393 -6.58 2.26 -2.37
N SER A 394 -6.52 3.19 -3.32
CA SER A 394 -5.50 3.20 -4.38
C SER A 394 -4.24 3.94 -3.90
N ILE A 395 -3.08 3.43 -4.29
CA ILE A 395 -1.79 4.10 -4.05
C ILE A 395 -1.48 5.19 -5.07
N CYS A 396 -2.23 5.25 -6.17
CA CYS A 396 -2.05 6.20 -7.26
C CYS A 396 -3.37 6.89 -7.62
N SER A 397 -3.27 8.00 -8.34
CA SER A 397 -4.42 8.64 -8.98
C SER A 397 -5.05 7.68 -9.99
N LEU A 398 -6.38 7.59 -10.00
CA LEU A 398 -7.16 6.84 -10.98
C LEU A 398 -7.71 7.73 -12.10
N ALA A 399 -7.39 9.04 -12.09
CA ALA A 399 -7.81 9.97 -13.12
C ALA A 399 -7.26 9.57 -14.48
N LEU A 400 -8.09 9.70 -15.50
CA LEU A 400 -7.70 9.31 -16.87
C LEU A 400 -6.57 10.20 -17.42
N SER A 401 -6.53 11.48 -17.02
CA SER A 401 -5.47 12.42 -17.40
C SER A 401 -4.06 11.94 -16.98
N ASP A 402 -3.97 11.38 -15.77
CA ASP A 402 -2.70 11.01 -15.17
C ASP A 402 -2.19 9.63 -15.66
N ASN A 403 -3.07 8.84 -16.32
CA ASN A 403 -2.82 7.46 -16.70
C ASN A 403 -2.89 7.21 -18.22
N ILE A 404 -2.62 8.22 -19.05
CA ILE A 404 -2.68 8.09 -20.51
C ILE A 404 -1.83 6.92 -21.05
N PRO A 405 -0.58 6.69 -20.61
CA PRO A 405 0.21 5.54 -21.07
C PRO A 405 -0.45 4.20 -20.73
N VAL A 406 -1.04 4.08 -19.55
CA VAL A 406 -1.76 2.88 -19.10
C VAL A 406 -2.99 2.65 -19.96
N ILE A 407 -3.77 3.70 -20.28
CA ILE A 407 -4.96 3.60 -21.14
C ILE A 407 -4.57 3.07 -22.51
N ILE A 408 -3.52 3.62 -23.13
CA ILE A 408 -3.04 3.16 -24.43
C ILE A 408 -2.61 1.69 -24.37
N MET A 409 -1.84 1.31 -23.36
CA MET A 409 -1.41 -0.08 -23.14
C MET A 409 -2.60 -1.02 -22.97
N VAL A 410 -3.59 -0.65 -22.15
CA VAL A 410 -4.81 -1.44 -21.91
C VAL A 410 -5.61 -1.59 -23.21
N VAL A 411 -5.84 -0.51 -23.96
CA VAL A 411 -6.59 -0.56 -25.23
C VAL A 411 -5.90 -1.49 -26.24
N VAL A 412 -4.60 -1.34 -26.43
CA VAL A 412 -3.83 -2.18 -27.37
C VAL A 412 -3.87 -3.65 -26.95
N LEU A 413 -3.63 -3.94 -25.67
CA LEU A 413 -3.67 -5.30 -25.14
C LEU A 413 -5.05 -5.94 -25.30
N MET A 414 -6.12 -5.21 -24.98
CA MET A 414 -7.49 -5.76 -25.03
C MET A 414 -7.95 -5.99 -26.47
N VAL A 415 -7.58 -5.12 -27.41
CA VAL A 415 -7.87 -5.33 -28.83
C VAL A 415 -7.07 -6.54 -29.36
N LEU A 416 -5.81 -6.68 -28.99
CA LEU A 416 -4.99 -7.84 -29.37
C LEU A 416 -5.59 -9.14 -28.85
N LEU A 417 -5.98 -9.18 -27.59
CA LEU A 417 -6.62 -10.34 -26.96
C LEU A 417 -8.00 -10.65 -27.61
N ALA A 418 -8.77 -9.63 -27.99
CA ALA A 418 -10.03 -9.81 -28.71
C ALA A 418 -9.82 -10.50 -30.07
N VAL A 419 -8.78 -10.07 -30.79
CA VAL A 419 -8.41 -10.70 -32.09
C VAL A 419 -8.01 -12.16 -31.86
N ILE A 420 -7.15 -12.46 -30.89
CA ILE A 420 -6.72 -13.82 -30.56
C ILE A 420 -7.91 -14.68 -30.18
N ALA A 421 -8.79 -14.20 -29.30
CA ALA A 421 -9.96 -14.92 -28.82
C ALA A 421 -11.00 -15.19 -29.94
N ALA A 422 -11.13 -14.28 -30.90
CA ALA A 422 -12.06 -14.42 -32.00
C ALA A 422 -11.51 -15.29 -33.16
N LEU A 423 -10.18 -15.35 -33.32
CA LEU A 423 -9.55 -16.15 -34.38
C LEU A 423 -9.96 -17.62 -34.32
N TYR A 424 -9.89 -18.25 -33.14
CA TYR A 424 -10.18 -19.66 -33.00
C TYR A 424 -11.65 -20.00 -33.41
N PRO A 425 -12.69 -19.33 -32.88
CA PRO A 425 -14.07 -19.55 -33.33
C PRO A 425 -14.26 -19.24 -34.81
N ALA A 426 -13.66 -18.18 -35.33
CA ALA A 426 -13.77 -17.81 -36.75
C ALA A 426 -13.19 -18.88 -37.68
N PHE A 427 -12.01 -19.42 -37.36
CA PHE A 427 -11.43 -20.53 -38.11
C PHE A 427 -12.24 -21.79 -37.97
N TYR A 428 -12.72 -22.12 -36.78
CA TYR A 428 -13.52 -23.28 -36.51
C TYR A 428 -14.81 -23.28 -37.33
N ILE A 429 -15.60 -22.19 -37.31
CA ILE A 429 -16.87 -22.07 -38.04
C ILE A 429 -16.66 -22.12 -39.56
N THR A 430 -15.59 -21.48 -40.07
CA THR A 430 -15.37 -21.37 -41.53
C THR A 430 -14.69 -22.59 -42.16
N ARG A 431 -14.17 -23.55 -41.38
CA ARG A 431 -13.49 -24.75 -41.90
C ARG A 431 -14.44 -25.86 -42.34
N PHE A 432 -15.70 -25.85 -41.87
CA PHE A 432 -16.64 -26.90 -42.14
C PHE A 432 -17.22 -26.86 -43.57
N ASN A 433 -17.44 -28.02 -44.17
CA ASN A 433 -18.06 -28.16 -45.48
C ASN A 433 -19.56 -27.82 -45.43
N ALA A 434 -20.05 -27.07 -46.42
CA ALA A 434 -21.44 -26.61 -46.49
C ALA A 434 -22.48 -27.75 -46.46
N SER A 435 -22.15 -28.96 -47.01
CA SER A 435 -23.02 -30.11 -47.09
C SER A 435 -23.37 -30.75 -45.72
N LEU A 436 -22.46 -30.69 -44.74
CA LEU A 436 -22.68 -31.22 -43.39
C LEU A 436 -23.50 -30.25 -42.52
N GLY A 437 -23.44 -28.94 -42.79
CA GLY A 437 -24.16 -27.92 -42.03
C GLY A 437 -25.67 -27.90 -42.25
N VAL A 438 -26.16 -28.43 -43.35
CA VAL A 438 -27.60 -28.46 -43.66
C VAL A 438 -28.33 -29.61 -42.92
N LYS A 439 -27.62 -30.68 -42.53
CA LYS A 439 -28.18 -31.85 -41.84
C LYS A 439 -28.25 -31.77 -40.30
N GLY A 440 -27.95 -30.64 -39.68
CA GLY A 440 -28.23 -30.39 -38.24
C GLY A 440 -27.38 -31.19 -37.21
N GLY A 441 -26.41 -32.02 -37.63
CA GLY A 441 -25.68 -32.95 -36.74
C GLY A 441 -24.56 -32.35 -35.85
N PHE A 442 -24.43 -31.03 -35.76
CA PHE A 442 -23.21 -30.36 -35.27
C PHE A 442 -23.13 -30.02 -33.79
N ALA A 443 -24.24 -30.07 -33.07
CA ALA A 443 -24.25 -29.73 -31.64
C ALA A 443 -23.50 -30.74 -30.75
N GLN A 444 -23.04 -31.86 -31.26
CA GLN A 444 -22.54 -33.01 -30.51
C GLN A 444 -21.03 -33.31 -30.70
N SER A 445 -20.21 -32.42 -31.25
CA SER A 445 -18.77 -32.68 -31.33
C SER A 445 -18.18 -32.91 -29.93
N ALA A 446 -17.58 -34.09 -29.72
CA ALA A 446 -16.94 -34.45 -28.46
C ALA A 446 -15.85 -33.45 -28.04
N THR A 447 -15.10 -32.92 -29.00
CA THR A 447 -14.05 -31.90 -28.81
C THR A 447 -14.61 -30.59 -28.31
N GLY A 448 -15.70 -30.09 -28.88
CA GLY A 448 -16.32 -28.83 -28.44
C GLY A 448 -16.92 -28.91 -27.02
N ARG A 449 -17.42 -30.07 -26.62
CA ARG A 449 -17.92 -30.29 -25.26
C ARG A 449 -16.79 -30.36 -24.24
N ARG A 450 -15.66 -31.03 -24.56
CA ARG A 450 -14.48 -31.12 -23.70
C ARG A 450 -13.87 -29.74 -23.48
N LEU A 451 -13.68 -28.97 -24.55
CA LEU A 451 -13.11 -27.61 -24.46
C LEU A 451 -13.95 -26.70 -23.55
N ARG A 452 -15.29 -26.69 -23.73
CA ARG A 452 -16.20 -25.93 -22.86
C ARG A 452 -16.10 -26.34 -21.39
N SER A 453 -16.06 -27.65 -21.11
CA SER A 453 -15.92 -28.17 -19.74
C SER A 453 -14.59 -27.74 -19.11
N ILE A 454 -13.48 -27.72 -19.86
CA ILE A 454 -12.18 -27.25 -19.42
C ILE A 454 -12.24 -25.73 -19.10
N MET A 455 -12.84 -24.93 -20.00
CA MET A 455 -12.94 -23.48 -19.80
C MET A 455 -13.78 -23.11 -18.57
N VAL A 456 -14.92 -23.82 -18.36
CA VAL A 456 -15.74 -23.67 -17.14
C VAL A 456 -14.97 -24.14 -15.89
N GLY A 457 -14.24 -25.25 -16.02
CA GLY A 457 -13.39 -25.77 -14.95
C GLY A 457 -12.33 -24.74 -14.53
N MET A 458 -11.64 -24.12 -15.49
CA MET A 458 -10.67 -23.06 -15.20
C MET A 458 -11.31 -21.89 -14.42
N GLN A 459 -12.52 -21.46 -14.81
CA GLN A 459 -13.23 -20.38 -14.12
C GLN A 459 -13.56 -20.76 -12.67
N PHE A 460 -14.06 -21.99 -12.42
CA PHE A 460 -14.34 -22.45 -11.06
C PHE A 460 -13.05 -22.61 -10.22
N THR A 461 -11.99 -23.15 -10.80
CA THR A 461 -10.69 -23.27 -10.14
C THR A 461 -10.19 -21.92 -9.66
N VAL A 462 -10.17 -20.94 -10.56
CA VAL A 462 -9.72 -19.58 -10.25
C VAL A 462 -10.65 -18.90 -9.24
N ALA A 463 -11.96 -19.00 -9.39
CA ALA A 463 -12.90 -18.43 -8.42
C ALA A 463 -12.67 -18.99 -7.00
N MET A 464 -12.45 -20.32 -6.88
CA MET A 464 -12.14 -20.95 -5.59
C MET A 464 -10.81 -20.46 -5.01
N ILE A 465 -9.76 -20.36 -5.83
CA ILE A 465 -8.47 -19.82 -5.40
C ILE A 465 -8.66 -18.41 -4.84
N LEU A 466 -9.34 -17.52 -5.56
CA LEU A 466 -9.56 -16.14 -5.13
C LEU A 466 -10.39 -16.04 -3.84
N ILE A 467 -11.43 -16.89 -3.68
CA ILE A 467 -12.24 -16.95 -2.46
C ILE A 467 -11.34 -17.34 -1.27
N ILE A 468 -10.52 -18.39 -1.42
CA ILE A 468 -9.64 -18.87 -0.35
C ILE A 468 -8.59 -17.82 0.00
N VAL A 469 -7.91 -17.26 -1.00
CA VAL A 469 -6.87 -16.24 -0.80
C VAL A 469 -7.44 -15.02 -0.09
N THR A 470 -8.57 -14.49 -0.56
CA THR A 470 -9.23 -13.33 0.06
C THR A 470 -9.65 -13.60 1.50
N ALA A 471 -10.18 -14.80 1.76
CA ALA A 471 -10.62 -15.16 3.11
C ALA A 471 -9.43 -15.34 4.08
N VAL A 472 -8.30 -15.91 3.63
CA VAL A 472 -7.06 -15.97 4.43
C VAL A 472 -6.53 -14.57 4.73
N PHE A 473 -6.51 -13.66 3.74
CA PHE A 473 -6.08 -12.26 3.93
C PHE A 473 -6.96 -11.55 4.97
N PHE A 474 -8.28 -11.75 4.88
CA PHE A 474 -9.22 -11.18 5.85
C PHE A 474 -9.01 -11.72 7.27
N LEU A 475 -8.76 -13.03 7.41
CA LEU A 475 -8.50 -13.64 8.72
C LEU A 475 -7.17 -13.17 9.31
N GLN A 476 -6.11 -13.03 8.50
CA GLN A 476 -4.83 -12.49 8.95
C GLN A 476 -4.96 -11.04 9.40
N TYR A 477 -5.67 -10.22 8.63
CA TYR A 477 -5.94 -8.82 9.00
C TYR A 477 -6.72 -8.73 10.33
N ARG A 478 -7.80 -9.53 10.48
CA ARG A 478 -8.54 -9.61 11.76
C ARG A 478 -7.66 -10.07 12.92
N TYR A 479 -6.78 -11.02 12.69
CA TYR A 479 -5.82 -11.49 13.69
C TYR A 479 -4.90 -10.34 14.14
N MET A 480 -4.37 -9.55 13.20
CA MET A 480 -3.48 -8.43 13.52
C MET A 480 -4.16 -7.33 14.33
N ILE A 481 -5.38 -6.94 13.97
CA ILE A 481 -6.10 -5.88 14.71
C ILE A 481 -6.50 -6.34 16.11
N ASN A 482 -6.89 -7.60 16.26
CA ASN A 482 -7.34 -8.15 17.55
C ASN A 482 -6.22 -8.82 18.35
N TYR A 483 -4.97 -8.64 17.93
CA TYR A 483 -3.82 -9.20 18.66
C TYR A 483 -3.72 -8.57 20.03
N ASP A 484 -3.44 -9.40 21.04
CA ASP A 484 -3.14 -8.92 22.39
C ASP A 484 -1.77 -8.24 22.41
N LEU A 485 -1.77 -6.92 22.52
CA LEU A 485 -0.55 -6.12 22.57
C LEU A 485 0.17 -6.18 23.92
N GLY A 486 -0.41 -6.86 24.92
CA GLY A 486 0.13 -6.98 26.28
C GLY A 486 -0.20 -5.80 27.20
N PHE A 487 -1.15 -4.92 26.84
CA PHE A 487 -1.57 -3.79 27.62
C PHE A 487 -3.03 -3.36 27.35
N ASP A 488 -3.60 -2.61 28.27
CA ASP A 488 -4.98 -2.12 28.17
C ASP A 488 -5.06 -0.84 27.34
N ARG A 489 -5.83 -0.90 26.24
CA ARG A 489 -6.07 0.20 25.31
C ARG A 489 -7.52 0.73 25.34
N SER A 490 -8.35 0.22 26.24
CA SER A 490 -9.77 0.52 26.28
C SER A 490 -10.07 1.96 26.69
N ASN A 491 -10.98 2.61 25.95
CA ASN A 491 -11.45 3.98 26.24
C ASN A 491 -10.34 5.03 26.32
N ILE A 492 -9.24 4.84 25.58
CA ILE A 492 -8.14 5.82 25.54
C ILE A 492 -8.30 6.67 24.30
N VAL A 493 -8.35 7.99 24.52
CA VAL A 493 -8.23 8.99 23.46
C VAL A 493 -6.86 9.68 23.56
N THR A 494 -6.35 10.14 22.43
CA THR A 494 -5.02 10.77 22.36
C THR A 494 -5.05 11.98 21.44
N PHE A 495 -4.24 12.95 21.75
CA PHE A 495 -3.90 14.05 20.85
C PHE A 495 -2.42 14.44 21.01
N ALA A 496 -1.90 15.15 20.02
CA ALA A 496 -0.54 15.68 20.06
C ALA A 496 -0.59 17.21 19.91
N SER A 497 0.26 17.91 20.69
CA SER A 497 0.45 19.33 20.51
C SER A 497 1.88 19.70 20.94
N TRP A 498 2.68 20.13 19.97
CA TRP A 498 4.02 20.64 20.21
C TRP A 498 4.02 21.99 20.90
N ASP A 499 2.94 22.76 20.72
CA ASP A 499 2.78 24.11 21.29
C ASP A 499 2.52 24.08 22.80
N LEU A 500 2.04 22.95 23.30
CA LEU A 500 1.76 22.72 24.71
C LEU A 500 2.93 22.06 25.48
N ARG A 501 4.05 21.77 24.80
CA ARG A 501 5.18 21.01 25.39
C ARG A 501 5.75 21.62 26.67
N ASP A 502 5.88 22.97 26.70
CA ASP A 502 6.42 23.69 27.88
C ASP A 502 5.37 23.89 28.97
N ARG A 503 4.09 23.54 28.73
CA ARG A 503 2.96 23.64 29.65
C ARG A 503 2.31 22.29 29.93
N SER A 504 3.01 21.19 29.64
CA SER A 504 2.46 19.84 29.69
C SER A 504 1.83 19.47 31.04
N GLU A 505 2.46 19.85 32.16
CA GLU A 505 1.87 19.60 33.50
C GLU A 505 0.56 20.36 33.70
N THR A 506 0.47 21.62 33.28
CA THR A 506 -0.78 22.40 33.36
C THR A 506 -1.89 21.76 32.51
N VAL A 507 -1.54 21.27 31.31
CA VAL A 507 -2.49 20.54 30.44
C VAL A 507 -3.00 19.29 31.17
N ILE A 508 -2.11 18.49 31.73
CA ILE A 508 -2.46 17.25 32.44
C ILE A 508 -3.35 17.54 33.63
N GLU A 509 -3.00 18.55 34.46
CA GLU A 509 -3.81 18.95 35.62
C GLU A 509 -5.22 19.39 35.21
N ARG A 510 -5.35 20.20 34.15
CA ARG A 510 -6.65 20.65 33.65
C ARG A 510 -7.49 19.49 33.08
N LEU A 511 -6.85 18.57 32.34
CA LEU A 511 -7.54 17.36 31.84
C LEU A 511 -8.02 16.45 32.97
N GLN A 512 -7.21 16.26 34.02
CA GLN A 512 -7.59 15.44 35.19
C GLN A 512 -8.76 16.02 36.00
N GLN A 513 -9.01 17.33 35.94
CA GLN A 513 -10.15 17.98 36.59
C GLN A 513 -11.47 17.74 35.84
N HIS A 514 -11.44 17.25 34.59
CA HIS A 514 -12.65 16.99 33.83
C HIS A 514 -13.40 15.75 34.35
N PRO A 515 -14.74 15.82 34.59
CA PRO A 515 -15.49 14.75 35.23
C PRO A 515 -15.48 13.41 34.47
N ASP A 516 -15.35 13.45 33.16
CA ASP A 516 -15.30 12.26 32.27
C ASP A 516 -13.93 11.62 32.18
N VAL A 517 -12.91 12.24 32.76
CA VAL A 517 -11.54 11.72 32.74
C VAL A 517 -11.28 10.84 33.97
N GLU A 518 -10.74 9.67 33.72
CA GLU A 518 -10.29 8.73 34.74
C GLU A 518 -8.82 8.92 35.09
N ASN A 519 -7.97 8.99 34.04
CA ASN A 519 -6.53 9.15 34.19
C ASN A 519 -5.90 9.82 32.95
N VAL A 520 -4.75 10.49 33.11
CA VAL A 520 -4.00 11.15 32.03
C VAL A 520 -2.51 10.82 32.18
N THR A 521 -1.84 10.61 31.04
CA THR A 521 -0.40 10.50 30.96
C THR A 521 0.11 11.13 29.66
N SER A 522 1.44 11.19 29.50
CA SER A 522 2.06 11.80 28.32
C SER A 522 3.39 11.15 27.96
N SER A 523 3.83 11.41 26.73
CA SER A 523 5.14 11.00 26.22
C SER A 523 5.73 12.04 25.25
N SER A 524 7.03 11.97 25.01
CA SER A 524 7.71 12.85 24.05
C SER A 524 7.50 12.42 22.62
N ALA A 525 7.34 11.13 22.39
CA ALA A 525 7.07 10.54 21.07
C ALA A 525 5.85 9.63 21.17
N GLN A 526 5.17 9.46 20.05
CA GLN A 526 4.04 8.57 19.99
C GLN A 526 4.47 7.12 20.29
N ILE A 527 3.73 6.45 21.18
CA ILE A 527 4.09 5.12 21.70
C ILE A 527 4.22 4.05 20.58
N PHE A 528 3.44 4.15 19.49
CA PHE A 528 3.46 3.20 18.36
C PHE A 528 4.28 3.65 17.14
N ARG A 529 4.72 4.90 17.09
CA ARG A 529 5.48 5.50 15.99
C ARG A 529 6.76 6.17 16.49
N ASN A 530 7.37 5.63 17.53
CA ASN A 530 8.65 6.15 17.98
C ASN A 530 9.72 5.83 16.92
N GLY A 531 10.16 6.87 16.22
CA GLY A 531 11.23 6.77 15.23
C GLY A 531 12.64 6.84 15.83
N GLN A 532 12.76 7.06 17.15
CA GLN A 532 14.07 7.12 17.81
C GLN A 532 14.62 5.69 17.98
N THR A 533 15.89 5.55 17.68
CA THR A 533 16.65 4.32 17.84
C THR A 533 17.99 4.67 18.47
N TRP A 534 18.39 3.92 19.50
CA TRP A 534 19.71 4.05 20.11
C TRP A 534 20.48 2.75 19.94
N GLY A 535 21.60 2.79 19.21
CA GLY A 535 22.61 1.73 19.24
C GLY A 535 23.35 1.78 20.56
N ARG A 536 23.51 0.65 21.21
CA ARG A 536 24.20 0.49 22.49
C ARG A 536 24.99 -0.80 22.48
N ALA A 537 26.00 -0.87 23.33
CA ALA A 537 26.74 -2.10 23.60
C ALA A 537 26.74 -2.39 25.12
N TYR A 538 26.71 -3.67 25.49
CA TYR A 538 26.86 -4.13 26.86
C TYR A 538 27.62 -5.46 26.85
N ASN A 539 28.74 -5.53 27.56
CA ASN A 539 29.64 -6.71 27.61
C ASN A 539 30.00 -7.26 26.21
N GLY A 540 30.33 -6.38 25.27
CA GLY A 540 30.69 -6.76 23.90
C GLY A 540 29.51 -7.22 23.04
N THR A 541 28.26 -7.15 23.52
CA THR A 541 27.06 -7.44 22.75
C THR A 541 26.41 -6.13 22.33
N GLU A 542 26.40 -5.87 21.03
CA GLU A 542 25.68 -4.73 20.47
C GLU A 542 24.18 -5.02 20.42
N TYR A 543 23.38 -3.98 20.66
CA TYR A 543 21.92 -4.07 20.58
C TYR A 543 21.31 -2.70 20.23
N VAL A 544 20.11 -2.73 19.69
CA VAL A 544 19.33 -1.52 19.39
C VAL A 544 18.13 -1.48 20.30
N LEU A 545 17.87 -0.31 20.87
CA LEU A 545 16.65 -0.07 21.62
C LEU A 545 15.89 1.13 21.07
N ARG A 546 14.57 1.12 21.25
CA ARG A 546 13.66 2.21 20.91
C ARG A 546 13.23 2.93 22.18
N PRO A 547 13.94 3.96 22.58
CA PRO A 547 13.64 4.69 23.80
C PRO A 547 12.48 5.64 23.61
N ASN A 548 11.63 5.80 24.62
CA ASN A 548 10.60 6.84 24.64
C ASN A 548 10.65 7.55 25.99
N ALA A 549 10.78 8.86 25.95
CA ALA A 549 10.68 9.67 27.18
C ALA A 549 9.21 9.78 27.58
N VAL A 550 8.90 9.39 28.79
CA VAL A 550 7.52 9.27 29.27
C VAL A 550 7.33 9.92 30.64
N ARG A 551 6.07 10.28 30.92
CA ARG A 551 5.70 10.64 32.26
C ARG A 551 5.76 9.44 33.19
N TRP A 552 6.12 9.64 34.46
CA TRP A 552 6.33 8.57 35.44
C TRP A 552 5.15 7.59 35.58
N ASN A 553 3.91 8.04 35.36
CA ASN A 553 2.71 7.20 35.49
C ASN A 553 2.34 6.42 34.23
N LEU A 554 3.07 6.56 33.10
CA LEU A 554 2.71 5.92 31.84
C LEU A 554 2.69 4.40 31.90
N PRO A 555 3.67 3.69 32.50
CA PRO A 555 3.60 2.23 32.62
C PRO A 555 2.35 1.75 33.39
N ALA A 556 2.01 2.41 34.50
CA ALA A 556 0.81 2.09 35.29
C ALA A 556 -0.49 2.46 34.55
N PHE A 557 -0.50 3.56 33.76
CA PHE A 557 -1.65 4.00 32.95
C PHE A 557 -2.03 2.93 31.90
N PHE A 558 -1.03 2.35 31.22
CA PHE A 558 -1.26 1.29 30.25
C PHE A 558 -1.35 -0.11 30.86
N GLY A 559 -1.13 -0.25 32.17
CA GLY A 559 -1.15 -1.54 32.87
C GLY A 559 0.04 -2.43 32.53
N PHE A 560 1.22 -1.85 32.24
CA PHE A 560 2.42 -2.64 32.00
C PHE A 560 2.82 -3.42 33.26
N GLU A 561 2.97 -4.73 33.15
CA GLU A 561 3.33 -5.64 34.23
C GLU A 561 4.85 -5.55 34.49
N ILE A 562 5.24 -5.05 35.69
CA ILE A 562 6.65 -5.04 36.11
C ILE A 562 7.00 -6.46 36.58
N VAL A 563 7.97 -7.06 35.94
CA VAL A 563 8.39 -8.47 36.18
C VAL A 563 9.70 -8.56 36.98
N ASP A 564 10.46 -7.46 37.02
CA ASP A 564 11.70 -7.36 37.83
C ASP A 564 11.94 -5.90 38.21
N GLY A 565 12.58 -5.66 39.37
CA GLY A 565 12.86 -4.29 39.87
C GLY A 565 11.63 -3.53 40.33
N VAL A 566 11.60 -2.20 40.06
CA VAL A 566 10.54 -1.29 40.49
C VAL A 566 10.00 -0.44 39.36
N GLY A 567 8.75 0.05 39.50
CA GLY A 567 8.16 1.03 38.59
C GLY A 567 8.62 2.45 38.85
N PHE A 568 8.28 3.36 37.91
CA PHE A 568 8.55 4.78 38.08
C PHE A 568 7.76 5.40 39.23
N THR A 569 8.33 6.45 39.82
CA THR A 569 7.75 7.30 40.86
C THR A 569 7.73 8.75 40.37
N PRO A 570 7.00 9.66 41.04
CA PRO A 570 6.99 11.07 40.65
C PRO A 570 8.38 11.72 40.57
N SER A 571 9.36 11.23 41.33
CA SER A 571 10.75 11.70 41.32
C SER A 571 11.67 10.99 40.32
N SER A 572 11.18 10.05 39.54
CA SER A 572 11.97 9.30 38.55
C SER A 572 12.60 10.19 37.48
N GLY A 573 11.92 11.31 37.13
CA GLY A 573 12.45 12.27 36.16
C GLY A 573 13.70 13.05 36.65
N GLU A 574 13.79 13.26 37.97
CA GLU A 574 14.98 13.90 38.60
C GLU A 574 16.15 12.94 38.64
N ARG A 575 15.88 11.65 38.81
CA ARG A 575 16.92 10.62 38.92
C ARG A 575 17.38 10.02 37.59
N GLY A 576 16.68 10.33 36.48
CA GLY A 576 17.00 9.74 35.18
C GLY A 576 16.79 8.22 35.16
N GLU A 577 15.54 7.76 35.42
CA GLU A 577 15.25 6.32 35.53
C GLU A 577 14.73 5.76 34.21
N MET A 578 15.10 4.49 33.93
CA MET A 578 14.70 3.74 32.73
C MET A 578 14.08 2.39 33.12
N ILE A 579 13.03 2.00 32.38
CA ILE A 579 12.44 0.67 32.40
C ILE A 579 12.63 0.03 31.03
N ILE A 580 13.13 -1.20 31.00
CA ILE A 580 13.40 -1.97 29.77
C ILE A 580 12.42 -3.14 29.62
N MET A 581 12.36 -3.74 28.45
CA MET A 581 11.63 -5.00 28.24
C MET A 581 12.40 -6.18 28.81
N LYS A 582 11.66 -7.19 29.28
CA LYS A 582 12.23 -8.43 29.82
C LYS A 582 13.06 -9.19 28.78
N SER A 583 12.66 -9.15 27.51
CA SER A 583 13.42 -9.74 26.39
C SER A 583 14.81 -9.15 26.31
N LEU A 584 14.94 -7.82 26.37
CA LEU A 584 16.24 -7.14 26.36
C LEU A 584 17.12 -7.55 27.56
N ASN A 585 16.54 -7.55 28.76
CA ASN A 585 17.24 -8.00 29.97
C ASN A 585 17.75 -9.46 29.81
N ARG A 586 16.95 -10.36 29.25
CA ARG A 586 17.30 -11.77 29.03
C ARG A 586 18.33 -11.96 27.93
N GLU A 587 18.24 -11.21 26.83
CA GLU A 587 19.05 -11.42 25.62
C GLU A 587 20.41 -10.75 25.72
N VAL A 588 20.47 -9.56 26.28
CA VAL A 588 21.69 -8.77 26.44
C VAL A 588 22.29 -8.92 27.83
N GLY A 589 21.47 -9.26 28.84
CA GLY A 589 21.91 -9.46 30.21
C GLY A 589 22.11 -8.19 31.04
N ILE A 590 21.46 -7.06 30.63
CA ILE A 590 21.54 -5.78 31.34
C ILE A 590 20.90 -5.94 32.73
N PRO A 591 21.63 -5.73 33.84
CA PRO A 591 21.08 -5.89 35.17
C PRO A 591 20.24 -4.69 35.62
N ILE A 592 19.28 -4.93 36.51
CA ILE A 592 18.63 -3.84 37.25
C ILE A 592 19.69 -3.10 38.08
N GLY A 593 19.66 -1.78 38.07
CA GLY A 593 20.67 -0.92 38.70
C GLY A 593 21.80 -0.51 37.77
N TYR A 594 21.81 -0.97 36.50
CA TYR A 594 22.82 -0.54 35.53
C TYR A 594 22.68 0.96 35.21
N HIS A 595 23.81 1.68 35.27
CA HIS A 595 23.89 3.09 34.90
C HIS A 595 24.44 3.22 33.48
N PHE A 596 23.65 3.83 32.60
CA PHE A 596 24.14 4.18 31.28
C PHE A 596 25.04 5.43 31.31
N PRO A 597 25.99 5.59 30.37
CA PRO A 597 26.86 6.76 30.28
C PRO A 597 26.13 8.11 30.15
N ASP A 598 24.91 8.10 29.59
CA ASP A 598 24.05 9.29 29.45
C ASP A 598 23.26 9.64 30.73
N GLY A 599 23.57 8.99 31.86
CA GLY A 599 22.99 9.30 33.16
C GLY A 599 21.66 8.58 33.45
N LEU A 600 21.20 7.68 32.56
CA LEU A 600 19.99 6.88 32.79
C LEU A 600 20.31 5.62 33.60
N THR A 601 19.42 5.28 34.53
CA THR A 601 19.56 4.08 35.40
C THR A 601 18.43 3.10 35.15
N VAL A 602 18.73 1.85 34.88
CA VAL A 602 17.73 0.78 34.75
C VAL A 602 17.15 0.43 36.11
N VAL A 603 15.92 0.79 36.38
CA VAL A 603 15.24 0.54 37.67
C VAL A 603 14.29 -0.65 37.65
N GLY A 604 13.83 -1.05 36.46
CA GLY A 604 12.90 -2.17 36.34
C GLY A 604 12.83 -2.77 34.92
N ALA A 605 12.23 -3.92 34.86
CA ALA A 605 11.87 -4.59 33.59
C ALA A 605 10.39 -4.91 33.56
N ILE A 606 9.76 -4.59 32.42
CA ILE A 606 8.35 -4.93 32.15
C ILE A 606 8.27 -6.22 31.31
N LYS A 607 7.13 -6.89 31.41
CA LYS A 607 6.76 -7.93 30.47
C LYS A 607 6.75 -7.35 29.04
N ASP A 608 7.18 -8.14 28.07
CA ASP A 608 7.25 -7.70 26.69
C ASP A 608 5.86 -7.25 26.20
N VAL A 609 5.80 -6.02 25.70
CA VAL A 609 4.62 -5.41 25.08
C VAL A 609 4.88 -5.14 23.62
N ARG A 610 3.87 -5.29 22.80
CA ARG A 610 3.98 -5.08 21.34
C ARG A 610 3.62 -3.65 20.98
N LEU A 611 4.60 -2.86 20.56
CA LEU A 611 4.41 -1.46 20.14
C LEU A 611 4.70 -1.24 18.65
N THR A 612 5.06 -2.30 17.92
CA THR A 612 5.33 -2.26 16.50
C THR A 612 4.32 -3.11 15.71
N SER A 613 4.28 -2.92 14.40
CA SER A 613 3.43 -3.75 13.52
C SER A 613 3.83 -5.22 13.59
N LEU A 614 2.86 -6.12 13.59
CA LEU A 614 3.06 -7.58 13.51
C LEU A 614 3.69 -8.05 12.18
N THR A 615 3.86 -7.16 11.23
CA THR A 615 4.60 -7.42 9.98
C THR A 615 6.11 -7.41 10.18
N LYS A 616 6.60 -6.76 11.25
CA LYS A 616 8.02 -6.66 11.59
C LYS A 616 8.33 -7.54 12.79
N ASN A 617 9.62 -7.83 12.99
CA ASN A 617 10.06 -8.41 14.26
C ASN A 617 9.85 -7.42 15.40
N ASP A 618 9.85 -7.91 16.64
CA ASP A 618 9.69 -7.03 17.80
C ASP A 618 11.03 -6.35 18.10
N ASP A 619 10.96 -5.04 18.26
CA ASP A 619 12.11 -4.24 18.66
C ASP A 619 12.14 -4.12 20.19
N HIS A 620 13.32 -3.98 20.76
CA HIS A 620 13.45 -3.70 22.18
C HIS A 620 13.03 -2.27 22.51
N HIS A 621 11.86 -2.09 23.09
CA HIS A 621 11.41 -0.80 23.60
C HIS A 621 11.94 -0.55 25.01
N ALA A 622 12.23 0.71 25.29
CA ALA A 622 12.56 1.17 26.63
C ALA A 622 11.82 2.48 26.93
N PHE A 623 11.44 2.67 28.16
CA PHE A 623 10.77 3.88 28.64
C PHE A 623 11.69 4.56 29.65
N TYR A 624 11.85 5.88 29.56
CA TYR A 624 12.66 6.61 30.52
C TYR A 624 12.00 7.90 30.98
N CYS A 625 12.26 8.29 32.21
CA CYS A 625 11.84 9.56 32.76
C CYS A 625 13.04 10.50 32.88
N ASN A 626 12.92 11.70 32.31
CA ASN A 626 13.89 12.75 32.41
C ASN A 626 13.17 14.13 32.35
N ASN A 627 13.38 14.98 33.34
CA ASN A 627 12.71 16.27 33.40
C ASN A 627 13.12 17.25 32.30
N ASN A 628 14.21 16.97 31.60
CA ASN A 628 14.67 17.77 30.47
C ASN A 628 13.98 17.44 29.15
N THR A 629 13.08 16.44 29.14
CA THR A 629 12.38 16.03 27.92
C THR A 629 10.98 16.65 27.84
N HIS A 630 10.68 17.20 26.65
CA HIS A 630 9.38 17.77 26.38
C HIS A 630 8.33 16.68 26.10
N GLN A 631 7.15 16.85 26.68
CA GLN A 631 6.01 15.94 26.52
C GLN A 631 4.98 16.60 25.58
N CYS A 632 4.69 15.98 24.43
CA CYS A 632 3.79 16.55 23.43
C CYS A 632 2.66 15.60 22.98
N TYR A 633 2.71 14.33 23.37
CA TYR A 633 1.66 13.36 23.14
C TYR A 633 0.91 13.06 24.45
N TYR A 634 -0.40 13.28 24.46
CA TYR A 634 -1.26 13.12 25.64
C TYR A 634 -2.17 11.91 25.42
N TYR A 635 -2.28 11.06 26.47
CA TYR A 635 -3.16 9.89 26.50
C TYR A 635 -4.13 10.06 27.66
N ILE A 636 -5.41 9.99 27.36
CA ILE A 636 -6.50 10.26 28.31
C ILE A 636 -7.42 9.03 28.34
N ARG A 637 -7.56 8.42 29.50
CA ARG A 637 -8.55 7.36 29.72
C ARG A 637 -9.87 8.00 30.11
N LEU A 638 -10.88 7.81 29.29
CA LEU A 638 -12.24 8.29 29.55
C LEU A 638 -13.03 7.24 30.32
N ARG A 639 -13.94 7.72 31.16
CA ARG A 639 -14.91 6.85 31.86
C ARG A 639 -15.90 6.24 30.88
N ALA A 640 -16.42 5.06 31.19
CA ALA A 640 -17.43 4.43 30.36
C ALA A 640 -18.69 5.31 30.25
N GLY A 641 -19.10 5.60 29.01
CA GLY A 641 -20.26 6.45 28.71
C GLY A 641 -19.97 7.96 28.66
N ALA A 642 -18.68 8.37 28.66
CA ALA A 642 -18.30 9.77 28.46
C ALA A 642 -18.76 10.27 27.08
N ASP A 643 -19.15 11.55 27.04
CA ASP A 643 -19.47 12.24 25.77
C ASP A 643 -18.15 12.69 25.08
N VAL A 644 -17.70 11.88 24.12
CA VAL A 644 -16.42 12.09 23.43
C VAL A 644 -16.43 13.36 22.58
N GLU A 645 -17.59 13.75 22.01
CA GLU A 645 -17.71 14.95 21.19
C GLU A 645 -17.60 16.21 22.07
N ALA A 646 -18.32 16.24 23.20
CA ALA A 646 -18.20 17.33 24.17
C ALA A 646 -16.78 17.41 24.78
N PHE A 647 -16.14 16.25 24.98
CA PHE A 647 -14.77 16.20 25.48
C PHE A 647 -13.76 16.71 24.43
N ALA A 648 -13.94 16.40 23.14
CA ALA A 648 -13.11 16.93 22.05
C ALA A 648 -13.20 18.47 21.99
N ASP A 649 -14.42 19.03 22.10
CA ASP A 649 -14.64 20.48 22.18
C ASP A 649 -13.93 21.11 23.39
N TYR A 650 -13.93 20.40 24.53
CA TYR A 650 -13.21 20.86 25.71
C TYR A 650 -11.70 20.91 25.48
N VAL A 651 -11.11 19.86 24.88
CA VAL A 651 -9.70 19.78 24.56
C VAL A 651 -9.30 20.88 23.55
N ALA A 652 -10.10 21.11 22.51
CA ALA A 652 -9.88 22.18 21.54
C ALA A 652 -9.86 23.58 22.22
N LYS A 653 -10.82 23.85 23.11
CA LYS A 653 -10.88 25.10 23.89
C LYS A 653 -9.68 25.22 24.84
N LEU A 654 -9.31 24.17 25.54
CA LEU A 654 -8.16 24.13 26.44
C LEU A 654 -6.86 24.43 25.69
N THR A 655 -6.68 23.83 24.52
CA THR A 655 -5.52 24.08 23.66
C THR A 655 -5.45 25.53 23.25
N LYS A 656 -6.56 26.13 22.82
CA LYS A 656 -6.63 27.56 22.45
C LYS A 656 -6.43 28.51 23.65
N GLU A 657 -6.90 28.13 24.84
CA GLU A 657 -6.68 28.92 26.06
C GLU A 657 -5.19 28.94 26.46
N LEU A 658 -4.54 27.77 26.42
CA LEU A 658 -3.15 27.64 26.83
C LEU A 658 -2.15 28.04 25.74
N ALA A 659 -2.49 27.86 24.48
CA ALA A 659 -1.69 28.21 23.31
C ALA A 659 -2.60 28.80 22.21
N PRO A 660 -2.90 30.11 22.27
CA PRO A 660 -3.85 30.77 21.35
C PRO A 660 -3.49 30.64 19.87
N ALA A 661 -2.21 30.51 19.57
CA ALA A 661 -1.70 30.34 18.23
C ALA A 661 -1.68 28.86 17.75
N ALA A 662 -1.82 27.89 18.66
CA ALA A 662 -1.86 26.47 18.30
C ALA A 662 -3.08 26.13 17.42
N ASP A 663 -2.95 25.09 16.64
CA ASP A 663 -4.12 24.51 15.98
C ASP A 663 -5.08 23.88 16.98
N GLU A 664 -6.31 23.67 16.53
CA GLU A 664 -7.24 22.87 17.29
C GLU A 664 -6.70 21.44 17.43
N ALA A 665 -6.56 20.98 18.68
CA ALA A 665 -6.11 19.63 18.92
C ALA A 665 -7.18 18.64 18.42
N GLU A 666 -6.82 17.83 17.44
CA GLU A 666 -7.67 16.74 16.98
C GLU A 666 -7.52 15.54 17.91
N LEU A 667 -8.66 15.03 18.39
CA LEU A 667 -8.72 13.90 19.30
C LEU A 667 -8.96 12.59 18.51
N TYR A 668 -8.12 11.60 18.75
CA TYR A 668 -8.21 10.28 18.10
C TYR A 668 -8.35 9.19 19.14
N PHE A 669 -9.07 8.11 18.82
CA PHE A 669 -9.01 6.90 19.61
C PHE A 669 -7.67 6.18 19.44
N LEU A 670 -7.16 5.61 20.54
CA LEU A 670 -5.91 4.84 20.50
C LEU A 670 -6.02 3.62 19.56
N GLU A 671 -7.21 3.00 19.48
CA GLU A 671 -7.49 1.93 18.53
C GLU A 671 -7.31 2.33 17.08
N GLU A 672 -7.69 3.57 16.69
CA GLU A 672 -7.49 4.08 15.32
C GLU A 672 -6.01 4.17 14.96
N TRP A 673 -5.18 4.50 15.94
CA TRP A 673 -3.74 4.51 15.77
C TRP A 673 -3.17 3.10 15.58
N VAL A 674 -3.64 2.13 16.32
CA VAL A 674 -3.25 0.72 16.11
C VAL A 674 -3.70 0.24 14.73
N GLU A 675 -4.91 0.61 14.29
CA GLU A 675 -5.37 0.31 12.92
C GLU A 675 -4.49 0.98 11.86
N SER A 676 -4.00 2.18 12.10
CA SER A 676 -3.15 2.91 11.15
C SER A 676 -1.80 2.21 10.88
N LEU A 677 -1.31 1.38 11.82
CA LEU A 677 -0.13 0.54 11.60
C LEU A 677 -0.35 -0.49 10.46
N TYR A 678 -1.60 -0.85 10.21
CA TYR A 678 -2.01 -1.85 9.23
C TYR A 678 -2.76 -1.24 8.04
N GLU A 679 -2.74 0.10 7.88
CA GLU A 679 -3.48 0.80 6.84
C GLU A 679 -3.15 0.27 5.43
N GLN A 680 -1.86 0.05 5.13
CA GLN A 680 -1.44 -0.50 3.86
C GLN A 680 -1.98 -1.93 3.65
N THR A 681 -1.91 -2.77 4.69
CA THR A 681 -2.47 -4.14 4.64
C THR A 681 -3.99 -4.11 4.45
N LYS A 682 -4.68 -3.16 5.10
CA LYS A 682 -6.13 -2.93 4.93
C LYS A 682 -6.47 -2.52 3.50
N LYS A 683 -5.71 -1.60 2.91
CA LYS A 683 -5.87 -1.17 1.52
C LYS A 683 -5.71 -2.33 0.55
N ASP A 684 -4.62 -3.09 0.69
CA ASP A 684 -4.35 -4.27 -0.15
C ASP A 684 -5.46 -5.32 -0.01
N MET A 685 -5.91 -5.62 1.22
CA MET A 685 -7.00 -6.57 1.49
C MET A 685 -8.33 -6.14 0.84
N VAL A 686 -8.71 -4.87 0.96
CA VAL A 686 -9.97 -4.34 0.39
C VAL A 686 -9.93 -4.42 -1.13
N LEU A 687 -8.82 -4.03 -1.76
CA LEU A 687 -8.66 -4.11 -3.22
C LEU A 687 -8.68 -5.55 -3.73
N ILE A 688 -7.92 -6.44 -3.10
CA ILE A 688 -7.90 -7.88 -3.46
C ILE A 688 -9.30 -8.48 -3.30
N GLY A 689 -10.00 -8.13 -2.21
CA GLY A 689 -11.37 -8.55 -1.95
C GLY A 689 -12.35 -8.05 -3.03
N LEU A 690 -12.26 -6.77 -3.40
CA LEU A 690 -13.07 -6.18 -4.47
C LEU A 690 -12.84 -6.90 -5.80
N PHE A 691 -11.59 -7.13 -6.17
CA PHE A 691 -11.25 -7.82 -7.41
C PHE A 691 -11.66 -9.30 -7.40
N ALA A 692 -11.57 -9.96 -6.25
CA ALA A 692 -12.08 -11.32 -6.10
C ALA A 692 -13.59 -11.38 -6.32
N VAL A 693 -14.35 -10.46 -5.74
CA VAL A 693 -15.81 -10.36 -5.97
C VAL A 693 -16.11 -10.11 -7.44
N LEU A 694 -15.40 -9.19 -8.10
CA LEU A 694 -15.57 -8.94 -9.54
C LEU A 694 -15.26 -10.18 -10.37
N ALA A 695 -14.18 -10.90 -10.08
CA ALA A 695 -13.81 -12.12 -10.78
C ALA A 695 -14.88 -13.24 -10.61
N ILE A 696 -15.44 -13.38 -9.40
CA ILE A 696 -16.53 -14.32 -9.12
C ILE A 696 -17.77 -13.93 -9.92
N VAL A 697 -18.17 -12.66 -9.92
CA VAL A 697 -19.32 -12.16 -10.70
C VAL A 697 -19.13 -12.44 -12.19
N ILE A 698 -17.96 -12.16 -12.75
CA ILE A 698 -17.62 -12.41 -14.14
C ILE A 698 -17.68 -13.92 -14.45
N ALA A 699 -17.14 -14.78 -13.56
CA ALA A 699 -17.19 -16.23 -13.71
C ALA A 699 -18.65 -16.74 -13.70
N LEU A 700 -19.49 -16.25 -12.79
CA LEU A 700 -20.91 -16.58 -12.71
C LEU A 700 -21.70 -16.15 -13.96
N MET A 701 -21.40 -14.96 -14.52
CA MET A 701 -21.98 -14.52 -15.79
C MET A 701 -21.64 -15.49 -16.92
N GLY A 702 -20.42 -16.03 -16.95
CA GLY A 702 -20.00 -17.02 -17.92
C GLY A 702 -20.72 -18.36 -17.78
N VAL A 703 -20.77 -18.88 -16.56
CA VAL A 703 -21.52 -20.11 -16.25
C VAL A 703 -23.01 -19.97 -16.60
N PHE A 704 -23.62 -18.85 -16.21
CA PHE A 704 -25.00 -18.53 -16.55
C PHE A 704 -25.25 -18.53 -18.06
N GLY A 705 -24.36 -17.87 -18.83
CA GLY A 705 -24.44 -17.86 -20.29
C GLY A 705 -24.41 -19.28 -20.92
N ILE A 706 -23.49 -20.11 -20.40
CA ILE A 706 -23.35 -21.50 -20.88
C ILE A 706 -24.56 -22.35 -20.50
N VAL A 707 -25.05 -22.27 -19.25
CA VAL A 707 -26.24 -23.01 -18.79
C VAL A 707 -27.48 -22.59 -19.57
N MET A 708 -27.67 -21.29 -19.81
CA MET A 708 -28.77 -20.78 -20.64
C MET A 708 -28.77 -21.39 -22.05
N PHE A 709 -27.57 -21.46 -22.64
CA PHE A 709 -27.41 -22.04 -23.96
C PHE A 709 -27.59 -23.57 -23.97
N GLU A 710 -27.00 -24.28 -23.00
CA GLU A 710 -27.11 -25.75 -22.90
C GLU A 710 -28.55 -26.18 -22.64
N THR A 711 -29.31 -25.50 -21.81
CA THR A 711 -30.74 -25.77 -21.56
C THR A 711 -31.59 -25.52 -22.80
N GLN A 712 -31.30 -24.43 -23.54
CA GLN A 712 -32.04 -24.13 -24.79
C GLN A 712 -31.75 -25.16 -25.89
N HIS A 713 -30.53 -25.66 -25.96
CA HIS A 713 -30.12 -26.65 -26.98
C HIS A 713 -30.63 -28.07 -26.68
N ARG A 714 -30.75 -28.40 -25.37
CA ARG A 714 -31.33 -29.69 -24.94
C ARG A 714 -32.84 -29.66 -24.72
N ARG A 715 -33.50 -28.56 -25.14
CA ARG A 715 -34.94 -28.37 -24.94
C ARG A 715 -35.76 -29.52 -25.56
N SER A 716 -35.41 -29.97 -26.76
CA SER A 716 -36.04 -31.12 -27.43
C SER A 716 -35.75 -32.44 -26.69
N GLU A 717 -34.50 -32.68 -26.23
CA GLU A 717 -34.14 -33.87 -25.45
C GLU A 717 -34.92 -33.92 -24.13
N ILE A 718 -35.02 -32.76 -23.44
CA ILE A 718 -35.79 -32.63 -22.22
C ILE A 718 -37.27 -32.90 -22.45
N ALA A 719 -37.84 -32.36 -23.53
CA ALA A 719 -39.25 -32.59 -23.92
C ALA A 719 -39.53 -34.08 -24.19
N VAL A 720 -38.65 -34.74 -24.94
CA VAL A 720 -38.79 -36.20 -25.23
C VAL A 720 -38.71 -37.00 -23.92
N ARG A 721 -37.78 -36.74 -23.04
CA ARG A 721 -37.69 -37.43 -21.75
C ARG A 721 -38.93 -37.20 -20.86
N LYS A 722 -39.52 -36.01 -20.90
CA LYS A 722 -40.79 -35.74 -20.23
C LYS A 722 -41.94 -36.55 -20.79
N VAL A 723 -42.04 -36.67 -22.11
CA VAL A 723 -43.04 -37.54 -22.75
C VAL A 723 -42.90 -39.00 -22.32
N TYR A 724 -41.65 -39.46 -22.08
CA TYR A 724 -41.34 -40.77 -21.53
C TYR A 724 -41.48 -40.88 -20.00
N GLY A 725 -42.02 -39.85 -19.32
CA GLY A 725 -42.38 -39.91 -17.91
C GLY A 725 -41.29 -39.38 -16.94
N ALA A 726 -40.21 -38.72 -17.42
CA ALA A 726 -39.23 -38.14 -16.53
C ALA A 726 -39.81 -36.95 -15.75
N THR A 727 -39.60 -36.94 -14.41
CA THR A 727 -40.03 -35.83 -13.53
C THR A 727 -39.14 -34.62 -13.70
N THR A 728 -39.67 -33.42 -13.39
CA THR A 728 -38.90 -32.19 -13.39
C THR A 728 -37.67 -32.29 -12.49
N ARG A 729 -37.81 -32.95 -11.31
CA ARG A 729 -36.73 -33.18 -10.36
C ARG A 729 -35.59 -34.00 -10.97
N GLN A 730 -35.88 -35.12 -11.63
CA GLN A 730 -34.86 -35.96 -12.29
C GLN A 730 -34.07 -35.19 -13.37
N ILE A 731 -34.75 -34.30 -14.12
CA ILE A 731 -34.11 -33.50 -15.15
C ILE A 731 -33.15 -32.49 -14.51
N VAL A 732 -33.59 -31.80 -13.46
CA VAL A 732 -32.79 -30.81 -12.72
C VAL A 732 -31.59 -31.50 -12.03
N GLU A 733 -31.79 -32.65 -11.40
CA GLU A 733 -30.73 -33.45 -10.78
C GLU A 733 -29.65 -33.87 -11.79
N MET A 734 -30.06 -34.36 -12.94
CA MET A 734 -29.13 -34.78 -14.01
C MET A 734 -28.27 -33.62 -14.53
N LEU A 735 -28.85 -32.44 -14.65
CA LEU A 735 -28.10 -31.24 -15.08
C LEU A 735 -27.16 -30.75 -14.01
N ASN A 736 -27.59 -30.70 -12.74
CA ASN A 736 -26.78 -30.27 -11.60
C ASN A 736 -25.60 -31.22 -11.33
N LEU A 737 -25.81 -32.52 -11.35
CA LEU A 737 -24.78 -33.51 -11.01
C LEU A 737 -23.52 -33.37 -11.86
N ARG A 738 -23.65 -32.97 -13.12
CA ARG A 738 -22.51 -32.70 -14.00
C ARG A 738 -21.66 -31.56 -13.49
N TYR A 739 -22.27 -30.44 -13.04
CA TYR A 739 -21.54 -29.28 -12.52
C TYR A 739 -20.93 -29.56 -11.14
N VAL A 740 -21.61 -30.39 -10.31
CA VAL A 740 -21.05 -30.84 -9.03
C VAL A 740 -19.74 -31.59 -9.24
N TRP A 741 -19.68 -32.51 -10.21
CA TRP A 741 -18.44 -33.25 -10.52
C TRP A 741 -17.33 -32.32 -11.08
N ILE A 742 -17.70 -31.33 -11.91
CA ILE A 742 -16.73 -30.36 -12.43
C ILE A 742 -16.17 -29.53 -11.28
N VAL A 743 -17.02 -28.98 -10.41
CA VAL A 743 -16.60 -28.16 -9.26
C VAL A 743 -15.75 -28.99 -8.27
N GLY A 744 -16.14 -30.24 -7.99
CA GLY A 744 -15.35 -31.15 -7.14
C GLY A 744 -13.96 -31.45 -7.72
N GLY A 745 -13.87 -31.71 -9.03
CA GLY A 745 -12.59 -31.90 -9.72
C GLY A 745 -11.71 -30.65 -9.70
N CYS A 746 -12.31 -29.46 -9.87
CA CYS A 746 -11.61 -28.17 -9.82
C CYS A 746 -11.07 -27.86 -8.42
N PHE A 747 -11.77 -28.28 -7.37
CA PHE A 747 -11.33 -28.11 -5.98
C PHE A 747 -10.02 -28.85 -5.69
N VAL A 748 -9.84 -30.05 -6.23
CA VAL A 748 -8.60 -30.85 -6.08
C VAL A 748 -7.38 -30.08 -6.61
N VAL A 749 -7.56 -29.22 -7.61
CA VAL A 749 -6.50 -28.36 -8.16
C VAL A 749 -6.43 -27.03 -7.42
N ALA A 750 -7.58 -26.42 -7.11
CA ALA A 750 -7.66 -25.09 -6.51
C ALA A 750 -7.09 -25.07 -5.08
N ALA A 751 -7.38 -26.08 -4.26
CA ALA A 751 -6.99 -26.11 -2.87
C ALA A 751 -5.45 -26.14 -2.67
N PRO A 752 -4.66 -26.99 -3.34
CA PRO A 752 -3.20 -26.97 -3.22
C PRO A 752 -2.58 -25.66 -3.73
N VAL A 753 -3.10 -25.13 -4.84
CA VAL A 753 -2.59 -23.86 -5.41
C VAL A 753 -2.87 -22.69 -4.46
N ALA A 754 -4.09 -22.60 -3.93
CA ALA A 754 -4.45 -21.56 -2.97
C ALA A 754 -3.61 -21.68 -1.68
N TRP A 755 -3.39 -22.90 -1.19
CA TRP A 755 -2.55 -23.15 -0.03
C TRP A 755 -1.11 -22.67 -0.26
N TYR A 756 -0.53 -22.97 -1.40
CA TYR A 756 0.83 -22.53 -1.75
C TYR A 756 0.93 -21.00 -1.79
N ILE A 757 -0.01 -20.32 -2.47
CA ILE A 757 -0.03 -18.85 -2.58
C ILE A 757 -0.16 -18.21 -1.18
N THR A 758 -1.12 -18.69 -0.39
CA THR A 758 -1.37 -18.14 0.95
C THR A 758 -0.25 -18.44 1.94
N SER A 759 0.41 -19.62 1.84
CA SER A 759 1.58 -19.94 2.66
C SER A 759 2.73 -18.98 2.39
N ARG A 760 3.06 -18.76 1.12
CA ARG A 760 4.12 -17.83 0.71
C ARG A 760 3.85 -16.40 1.16
N TRP A 761 2.59 -15.96 1.05
CA TRP A 761 2.22 -14.63 1.52
C TRP A 761 2.30 -14.51 3.05
N LEU A 762 1.85 -15.50 3.78
CA LEU A 762 1.91 -15.52 5.24
C LEU A 762 3.36 -15.56 5.77
N GLU A 763 4.32 -16.05 4.99
CA GLU A 763 5.75 -16.01 5.34
C GLU A 763 6.31 -14.58 5.47
N SER A 764 5.65 -13.59 4.87
CA SER A 764 6.03 -12.17 5.01
C SER A 764 5.64 -11.53 6.35
N PHE A 765 4.91 -12.26 7.20
CA PHE A 765 4.49 -11.78 8.53
C PHE A 765 5.27 -12.50 9.63
N ALA A 766 5.82 -11.73 10.56
CA ALA A 766 6.49 -12.28 11.75
C ALA A 766 5.48 -13.08 12.61
N ASN A 767 4.27 -12.54 12.79
CA ASN A 767 3.16 -13.21 13.47
C ASN A 767 2.03 -13.52 12.48
N ARG A 768 1.72 -14.80 12.31
CA ARG A 768 0.77 -15.29 11.31
C ARG A 768 -0.22 -16.30 11.86
N ILE A 769 -1.41 -16.35 11.26
CA ILE A 769 -2.40 -17.37 11.57
C ILE A 769 -1.96 -18.75 11.05
N ALA A 770 -2.33 -19.83 11.76
CA ALA A 770 -2.36 -21.16 11.17
C ALA A 770 -3.49 -21.20 10.12
N GLN A 771 -3.20 -21.71 8.93
CA GLN A 771 -4.22 -21.78 7.86
C GLN A 771 -5.35 -22.73 8.26
N PRO A 772 -6.60 -22.26 8.37
CA PRO A 772 -7.71 -23.10 8.83
C PRO A 772 -8.22 -23.97 7.67
N TRP A 773 -8.12 -25.29 7.81
CA TRP A 773 -8.55 -26.28 6.81
C TRP A 773 -10.03 -26.16 6.46
N TRP A 774 -10.89 -25.75 7.40
CA TRP A 774 -12.32 -25.58 7.19
C TRP A 774 -12.65 -24.50 6.11
N LEU A 775 -11.76 -23.54 5.94
CA LEU A 775 -11.92 -22.45 4.97
C LEU A 775 -11.98 -22.99 3.53
N TYR A 776 -11.16 -24.00 3.23
CA TYR A 776 -11.13 -24.64 1.92
C TYR A 776 -12.44 -25.35 1.63
N ILE A 777 -12.99 -26.05 2.63
CA ILE A 777 -14.31 -26.70 2.53
C ILE A 777 -15.42 -25.66 2.40
N ALA A 778 -15.35 -24.57 3.15
CA ALA A 778 -16.32 -23.47 3.04
C ALA A 778 -16.32 -22.85 1.64
N ALA A 779 -15.16 -22.62 1.03
CA ALA A 779 -15.04 -22.11 -0.34
C ALA A 779 -15.66 -23.09 -1.35
N LEU A 780 -15.41 -24.39 -1.22
CA LEU A 780 -16.06 -25.42 -2.05
C LEU A 780 -17.58 -25.36 -1.91
N LEU A 781 -18.09 -25.31 -0.68
CA LEU A 781 -19.55 -25.28 -0.42
C LEU A 781 -20.21 -24.01 -0.97
N VAL A 782 -19.56 -22.85 -0.85
CA VAL A 782 -20.07 -21.59 -1.42
C VAL A 782 -20.17 -21.69 -2.94
N VAL A 783 -19.10 -22.14 -3.62
CA VAL A 783 -19.10 -22.28 -5.10
C VAL A 783 -20.13 -23.32 -5.55
N LEU A 784 -20.25 -24.46 -4.84
CA LEU A 784 -21.27 -25.47 -5.11
C LEU A 784 -22.68 -24.90 -4.93
N ALA A 785 -22.97 -24.23 -3.81
CA ALA A 785 -24.29 -23.68 -3.53
C ALA A 785 -24.72 -22.66 -4.59
N VAL A 786 -23.83 -21.73 -4.94
CA VAL A 786 -24.10 -20.70 -5.97
C VAL A 786 -24.31 -21.35 -7.34
N THR A 787 -23.44 -22.30 -7.72
CA THR A 787 -23.53 -22.99 -9.02
C THR A 787 -24.81 -23.83 -9.13
N VAL A 788 -25.12 -24.64 -8.11
CA VAL A 788 -26.32 -25.46 -8.07
C VAL A 788 -27.59 -24.57 -8.09
N SER A 789 -27.61 -23.47 -7.34
CA SER A 789 -28.73 -22.53 -7.36
C SER A 789 -28.95 -21.94 -8.75
N LEU A 790 -27.88 -21.49 -9.40
CA LEU A 790 -27.93 -20.88 -10.73
C LEU A 790 -28.40 -21.88 -11.80
N VAL A 791 -27.85 -23.11 -11.80
CA VAL A 791 -28.21 -24.18 -12.71
C VAL A 791 -29.67 -24.61 -12.48
N THR A 792 -30.08 -24.76 -11.22
CA THR A 792 -31.46 -25.13 -10.84
C THR A 792 -32.46 -24.11 -11.33
N LEU A 793 -32.24 -22.80 -11.06
CA LEU A 793 -33.13 -21.72 -11.48
C LEU A 793 -33.37 -21.73 -13.00
N ARG A 794 -32.33 -21.98 -13.79
CA ARG A 794 -32.44 -22.04 -15.25
C ARG A 794 -33.03 -23.37 -15.77
N SER A 795 -32.60 -24.47 -15.20
CA SER A 795 -33.07 -25.80 -15.59
C SER A 795 -34.53 -26.01 -15.22
N TRP A 796 -34.98 -25.45 -14.09
CA TRP A 796 -36.38 -25.51 -13.68
C TRP A 796 -37.30 -24.89 -14.69
N LYS A 797 -36.98 -23.72 -15.23
CA LYS A 797 -37.78 -23.06 -16.27
C LYS A 797 -37.88 -23.90 -17.52
N ALA A 798 -36.80 -24.51 -18.01
CA ALA A 798 -36.79 -25.40 -19.18
C ALA A 798 -37.52 -26.74 -18.90
N ALA A 799 -37.41 -27.25 -17.68
CA ALA A 799 -38.08 -28.51 -17.28
C ALA A 799 -39.58 -28.34 -16.98
N THR A 800 -40.11 -27.14 -16.77
CA THR A 800 -41.55 -26.87 -16.56
C THR A 800 -42.27 -26.50 -17.85
N GLU A 801 -41.58 -26.25 -18.95
CA GLU A 801 -42.21 -25.99 -20.27
C GLU A 801 -43.05 -27.16 -20.77
N ASN A 802 -44.12 -26.83 -21.51
CA ASN A 802 -45.02 -27.86 -22.07
C ASN A 802 -44.31 -28.61 -23.22
N PRO A 803 -44.14 -29.96 -23.13
CA PRO A 803 -43.47 -30.74 -24.18
C PRO A 803 -44.09 -30.61 -25.55
N ALA A 804 -45.43 -30.45 -25.63
CA ALA A 804 -46.15 -30.34 -26.90
C ALA A 804 -45.80 -29.07 -27.70
N ASP A 805 -45.58 -27.94 -26.97
CA ASP A 805 -45.21 -26.66 -27.59
C ASP A 805 -43.76 -26.68 -28.09
N VAL A 806 -42.89 -27.41 -27.40
CA VAL A 806 -41.49 -27.57 -27.78
C VAL A 806 -41.32 -28.44 -29.03
N VAL A 807 -42.11 -29.53 -29.16
CA VAL A 807 -42.06 -30.44 -30.33
C VAL A 807 -42.67 -29.79 -31.58
N LYS A 808 -43.70 -28.95 -31.43
CA LYS A 808 -44.31 -28.19 -32.56
C LYS A 808 -43.43 -27.06 -33.08
N SER A 809 -42.51 -26.50 -32.27
CA SER A 809 -41.68 -25.36 -32.65
C SER A 809 -40.35 -25.75 -33.34
N ASN A 810 -40.06 -27.04 -33.49
CA ASN A 810 -38.96 -27.62 -34.29
C ASN A 810 -39.45 -28.15 -35.61
#